data_b30b581c7b548ca644785c6760068127
#
_entry.id   b30b581c7b548ca644785c6760068127
#
_cell.length_a   1.000
_cell.length_b   1.000
_cell.length_c   1.000
_cell.angle_alpha   90.00
_cell.angle_beta   90.00
_cell.angle_gamma   90.00
#
_symmetry.space_group_name_H-M   'P 1'
#
loop_
_entity.id
_entity.type
_entity.pdbx_description
1 polymer ?
#
loop_
_entity_poly.entity_id
_entity_poly.type
_entity_poly.pdbx_seq_one_letter_code
_entity_poly.pdbx_strand_id
1 'polypeptide(L)'
;MRFILYACFFLSGMAGLIYQVVWSKYFNLFLGATSYSTAILLSTFMGGLALGNHIFGKFVDRIRNPLRLYSFLEFGIGIACALFPLYFDLLFNLYFIVARGSIPNTTGNIILKIIFSIFTILVPTTLMGGTLPVMSKFIIKQIQEVGAKVGLLYFLNTVGAILGTLIGGYFIIHTLGIDFSMQLFSFVNLLIGVVTYYLSKRVSEDYTLSEEDAEKREEGYPKYTDTQVRIVLMMIGVSGFVSMVYEVVWTRMLALIIGSAVQSFAIMLFTFITGIAIGSYVIHRLIGRLKDHLFAFAVSEFLIAVTVIVVLPLYMRLPYYFNIIGGVIPRTDSMFPVYEFGKIIICFIAMFLPTFFIGMTLPLASHINTRSISRLGVGIGDTFSINTLGNLIGSFVAGFIFLPTIGMETSMKVGILMNMGIAVVLFFYTSIHRYIKVLVSLSLVISVIWLSLYQFIDKEYIQRGNFRVRQRFARSFEEFKKLKDQERLVFYKEGKGSLVTVTKSEKGTLSLRINGKPDASTGFDMPTQIWCGHIGVLLHENPEDVFLLGMGSGVTGGVLATHKEVKNIELAEISKEVIEAAELFKEKNYDVLHNPKVKIINADGREYLRLNPQKKYDIIISEPSNPWMAGVANLFTVQYFEEVKRHLKENGLFVQWFQAYETNDRILNIMFNTFGKVFEYAYVFAPAHLDLLIVGSDKPITLNRERIIKKFLDPEFLSTVKDKDNKGIPDTVEKFVSMNLIGDKKYQIYYGRGDEDLLVNEDKFPIIEYEAPRAFFVGRTSDIIFSIAETNMSYNYSSLFTKPLIKDSFKRMGMNEIIDFIKSSEIRGQKIVSRSGFAFIMDNNLDRENIYVINNHPDLLAYYTFIENYPSEKDSYSKDKCLTLIGIIKKYTDSTTSIFYSSQSPKMLSHIDNCIELHSDLYANKDVWKIYFTLGLSDKLKRLYENLPNQTGIDEKDRIEMLSYLIKHYYYIEDFEGLNSLLPQIDTSRFKDPEVIRILKEVRGSEKKG
;
A
#
# COMPACT_ATOMS: atom_id res chain seq x y z
N MET A 1 -19.51 -29.50 26.76
CA MET A 1 -18.69 -28.53 27.47
C MET A 1 -17.31 -28.35 26.83
N ARG A 2 -16.46 -29.42 26.70
CA ARG A 2 -15.10 -29.28 26.12
C ARG A 2 -15.07 -28.64 24.71
N PHE A 3 -15.99 -29.03 23.82
CA PHE A 3 -16.07 -28.46 22.46
C PHE A 3 -16.32 -26.94 22.50
N ILE A 4 -17.24 -26.48 23.36
CA ILE A 4 -17.55 -25.04 23.51
C ILE A 4 -16.30 -24.28 24.00
N LEU A 5 -15.56 -24.84 24.97
CA LEU A 5 -14.32 -24.24 25.49
C LEU A 5 -13.22 -24.15 24.42
N TYR A 6 -13.10 -25.19 23.60
CA TYR A 6 -12.15 -25.15 22.46
C TYR A 6 -12.55 -24.10 21.44
N ALA A 7 -13.85 -23.94 21.16
CA ALA A 7 -14.36 -22.89 20.27
C ALA A 7 -14.13 -21.49 20.88
N CYS A 8 -14.37 -21.30 22.18
CA CYS A 8 -14.08 -20.05 22.88
C CYS A 8 -12.59 -19.69 22.79
N PHE A 9 -11.72 -20.68 23.01
CA PHE A 9 -10.27 -20.46 22.98
C PHE A 9 -9.74 -20.16 21.57
N PHE A 10 -10.32 -20.78 20.55
CA PHE A 10 -10.09 -20.46 19.15
C PHE A 10 -10.52 -19.01 18.81
N LEU A 11 -11.72 -18.60 19.23
CA LEU A 11 -12.23 -17.24 19.00
C LEU A 11 -11.41 -16.19 19.76
N SER A 12 -10.94 -16.50 20.97
CA SER A 12 -10.03 -15.65 21.74
C SER A 12 -8.69 -15.42 21.00
N GLY A 13 -8.11 -16.51 20.41
CA GLY A 13 -6.92 -16.41 19.57
C GLY A 13 -7.15 -15.56 18.31
N MET A 14 -8.32 -15.71 17.67
CA MET A 14 -8.69 -14.90 16.51
C MET A 14 -8.79 -13.40 16.87
N ALA A 15 -9.47 -13.08 17.97
CA ALA A 15 -9.59 -11.71 18.46
C ALA A 15 -8.21 -11.11 18.79
N GLY A 16 -7.33 -11.87 19.44
CA GLY A 16 -5.98 -11.42 19.82
C GLY A 16 -5.15 -10.94 18.63
N LEU A 17 -5.16 -11.66 17.50
CA LEU A 17 -4.42 -11.25 16.29
C LEU A 17 -5.10 -10.12 15.53
N ILE A 18 -6.42 -10.04 15.54
CA ILE A 18 -7.12 -8.88 14.99
C ILE A 18 -6.75 -7.61 15.77
N TYR A 19 -6.71 -7.68 17.11
CA TYR A 19 -6.24 -6.56 17.92
C TYR A 19 -4.79 -6.18 17.57
N GLN A 20 -3.90 -7.14 17.39
CA GLN A 20 -2.50 -6.86 17.00
C GLN A 20 -2.42 -6.13 15.65
N VAL A 21 -3.21 -6.55 14.64
CA VAL A 21 -3.27 -5.88 13.34
C VAL A 21 -3.85 -4.47 13.46
N VAL A 22 -4.93 -4.29 14.23
CA VAL A 22 -5.54 -2.97 14.49
C VAL A 22 -4.58 -2.07 15.26
N TRP A 23 -3.93 -2.57 16.32
CA TRP A 23 -2.93 -1.81 17.08
C TRP A 23 -1.74 -1.40 16.22
N SER A 24 -1.35 -2.21 15.21
CA SER A 24 -0.27 -1.80 14.30
C SER A 24 -0.63 -0.51 13.54
N LYS A 25 -1.92 -0.31 13.21
CA LYS A 25 -2.39 0.93 12.57
C LYS A 25 -2.37 2.12 13.53
N TYR A 26 -2.89 1.96 14.74
CA TYR A 26 -2.80 3.00 15.76
C TYR A 26 -1.36 3.41 16.07
N PHE A 27 -0.46 2.43 16.18
CA PHE A 27 0.95 2.68 16.45
C PHE A 27 1.66 3.36 15.28
N ASN A 28 1.29 3.04 14.03
CA ASN A 28 1.81 3.76 12.86
C ASN A 28 1.36 5.23 12.85
N LEU A 29 0.15 5.53 13.32
CA LEU A 29 -0.33 6.91 13.48
C LEU A 29 0.37 7.67 14.62
N PHE A 30 0.79 6.95 15.67
CA PHE A 30 1.43 7.50 16.86
C PHE A 30 2.95 7.65 16.73
N LEU A 31 3.61 6.60 16.24
CA LEU A 31 5.07 6.51 16.19
C LEU A 31 5.65 6.90 14.83
N GLY A 32 4.79 7.23 13.86
CA GLY A 32 5.13 7.34 12.45
C GLY A 32 5.20 5.97 11.74
N ALA A 33 5.18 5.98 10.41
CA ALA A 33 5.28 4.77 9.58
C ALA A 33 6.72 4.23 9.55
N THR A 34 7.28 3.91 10.70
CA THR A 34 8.66 3.46 10.87
C THR A 34 8.72 2.02 11.34
N SER A 35 9.85 1.35 11.11
CA SER A 35 10.13 0.05 11.74
C SER A 35 10.21 0.11 13.26
N TYR A 36 10.46 1.29 13.83
CA TYR A 36 10.34 1.50 15.27
C TYR A 36 8.93 1.20 15.76
N SER A 37 7.91 1.66 15.02
CA SER A 37 6.50 1.43 15.33
C SER A 37 6.20 -0.07 15.48
N THR A 38 6.60 -0.86 14.49
CA THR A 38 6.38 -2.31 14.50
C THR A 38 7.18 -3.00 15.62
N ALA A 39 8.46 -2.63 15.80
CA ALA A 39 9.29 -3.25 16.82
C ALA A 39 8.83 -2.90 18.24
N ILE A 40 8.43 -1.65 18.51
CA ILE A 40 7.89 -1.23 19.81
C ILE A 40 6.57 -1.94 20.09
N LEU A 41 5.66 -2.01 19.08
CA LEU A 41 4.39 -2.74 19.20
C LEU A 41 4.65 -4.21 19.57
N LEU A 42 5.46 -4.93 18.77
CA LEU A 42 5.76 -6.34 19.00
C LEU A 42 6.41 -6.57 20.36
N SER A 43 7.39 -5.73 20.73
CA SER A 43 8.05 -5.85 22.03
C SER A 43 7.08 -5.62 23.20
N THR A 44 6.23 -4.61 23.13
CA THR A 44 5.25 -4.32 24.20
C THR A 44 4.18 -5.41 24.27
N PHE A 45 3.70 -5.87 23.11
CA PHE A 45 2.73 -6.98 23.03
C PHE A 45 3.28 -8.26 23.62
N MET A 46 4.48 -8.67 23.21
CA MET A 46 5.17 -9.86 23.74
C MET A 46 5.53 -9.69 25.22
N GLY A 47 5.94 -8.50 25.65
CA GLY A 47 6.20 -8.20 27.06
C GLY A 47 4.98 -8.40 27.95
N GLY A 48 3.81 -7.92 27.50
CA GLY A 48 2.54 -8.15 28.20
C GLY A 48 2.16 -9.62 28.25
N LEU A 49 2.26 -10.35 27.13
CA LEU A 49 2.03 -11.79 27.11
C LEU A 49 2.96 -12.55 28.07
N ALA A 50 4.26 -12.23 28.09
CA ALA A 50 5.22 -12.86 28.99
C ALA A 50 4.84 -12.62 30.46
N LEU A 51 4.52 -11.37 30.81
CA LEU A 51 4.10 -10.99 32.16
C LEU A 51 2.82 -11.72 32.56
N GLY A 52 1.83 -11.77 31.67
CA GLY A 52 0.56 -12.46 31.90
C GLY A 52 0.72 -13.97 32.11
N ASN A 53 1.53 -14.64 31.28
CA ASN A 53 1.87 -16.05 31.42
C ASN A 53 2.49 -16.33 32.80
N HIS A 54 3.41 -15.50 33.25
CA HIS A 54 4.08 -15.67 34.55
C HIS A 54 3.13 -15.43 35.73
N ILE A 55 2.40 -14.29 35.72
CA ILE A 55 1.53 -13.90 36.84
C ILE A 55 0.38 -14.92 36.96
N PHE A 56 -0.36 -15.13 35.89
CA PHE A 56 -1.55 -15.98 35.94
C PHE A 56 -1.22 -17.46 35.96
N GLY A 57 -0.04 -17.87 35.46
CA GLY A 57 0.50 -19.20 35.64
C GLY A 57 0.68 -19.55 37.13
N LYS A 58 1.27 -18.62 37.92
CA LYS A 58 1.41 -18.79 39.36
C LYS A 58 0.07 -18.68 40.12
N PHE A 59 -0.78 -17.76 39.67
CA PHE A 59 -2.01 -17.46 40.37
C PHE A 59 -3.04 -18.60 40.23
N VAL A 60 -3.15 -19.23 39.03
CA VAL A 60 -4.16 -20.25 38.75
C VAL A 60 -3.99 -21.51 39.58
N ASP A 61 -2.77 -21.88 39.98
CA ASP A 61 -2.55 -23.07 40.84
C ASP A 61 -3.16 -22.95 42.26
N ARG A 62 -3.50 -21.70 42.66
CA ARG A 62 -4.18 -21.41 43.93
C ARG A 62 -5.68 -21.23 43.82
N ILE A 63 -6.22 -21.32 42.61
CA ILE A 63 -7.63 -21.04 42.34
C ILE A 63 -8.45 -22.32 42.25
N ARG A 64 -9.55 -22.38 43.03
CA ARG A 64 -10.51 -23.53 43.04
C ARG A 64 -11.18 -23.76 41.71
N ASN A 65 -11.51 -22.71 41.00
CA ASN A 65 -12.20 -22.79 39.70
C ASN A 65 -11.45 -22.00 38.60
N PRO A 66 -10.52 -22.65 37.88
CA PRO A 66 -9.75 -21.99 36.80
C PRO A 66 -10.62 -21.45 35.66
N LEU A 67 -11.76 -22.11 35.36
CA LEU A 67 -12.66 -21.66 34.31
C LEU A 67 -13.31 -20.31 34.62
N ARG A 68 -13.59 -20.06 35.91
CA ARG A 68 -14.10 -18.77 36.38
C ARG A 68 -13.04 -17.67 36.25
N LEU A 69 -11.77 -17.98 36.53
CA LEU A 69 -10.67 -17.06 36.29
C LEU A 69 -10.53 -16.74 34.81
N TYR A 70 -10.61 -17.76 33.92
CA TYR A 70 -10.58 -17.58 32.48
C TYR A 70 -11.69 -16.61 32.02
N SER A 71 -12.92 -16.75 32.55
CA SER A 71 -14.00 -15.83 32.21
C SER A 71 -13.70 -14.37 32.59
N PHE A 72 -13.06 -14.13 33.74
CA PHE A 72 -12.67 -12.79 34.16
C PHE A 72 -11.55 -12.23 33.33
N LEU A 73 -10.62 -13.05 32.84
CA LEU A 73 -9.58 -12.60 31.88
C LEU A 73 -10.23 -12.14 30.56
N GLU A 74 -11.16 -12.92 30.01
CA GLU A 74 -11.86 -12.57 28.78
C GLU A 74 -12.73 -11.30 28.94
N PHE A 75 -13.38 -11.11 30.08
CA PHE A 75 -14.08 -9.85 30.41
C PHE A 75 -13.11 -8.68 30.47
N GLY A 76 -11.96 -8.86 31.14
CA GLY A 76 -10.94 -7.83 31.25
C GLY A 76 -10.37 -7.43 29.91
N ILE A 77 -10.08 -8.41 29.03
CA ILE A 77 -9.63 -8.18 27.65
C ILE A 77 -10.69 -7.39 26.87
N GLY A 78 -11.95 -7.86 26.90
CA GLY A 78 -13.07 -7.22 26.21
C GLY A 78 -13.26 -5.77 26.65
N ILE A 79 -13.28 -5.49 27.96
CA ILE A 79 -13.43 -4.13 28.51
C ILE A 79 -12.24 -3.25 28.11
N ALA A 80 -10.99 -3.73 28.30
CA ALA A 80 -9.80 -2.97 27.96
C ALA A 80 -9.75 -2.63 26.47
N CYS A 81 -10.08 -3.58 25.57
CA CYS A 81 -10.12 -3.34 24.15
C CYS A 81 -11.30 -2.45 23.71
N ALA A 82 -12.48 -2.53 24.37
CA ALA A 82 -13.59 -1.62 24.10
C ALA A 82 -13.26 -0.16 24.45
N LEU A 83 -12.53 0.05 25.54
CA LEU A 83 -12.09 1.38 25.99
C LEU A 83 -10.84 1.88 25.25
N PHE A 84 -10.15 1.00 24.49
CA PHE A 84 -8.86 1.33 23.86
C PHE A 84 -8.89 2.62 23.01
N PRO A 85 -9.86 2.85 22.10
CA PRO A 85 -9.85 4.07 21.29
C PRO A 85 -9.84 5.34 22.14
N LEU A 86 -10.60 5.35 23.26
CA LEU A 86 -10.73 6.51 24.14
C LEU A 86 -9.43 6.84 24.87
N TYR A 87 -8.81 5.84 25.54
CA TYR A 87 -7.59 6.11 26.28
C TYR A 87 -6.36 6.23 25.35
N PHE A 88 -6.38 5.63 24.16
CA PHE A 88 -5.36 5.86 23.17
C PHE A 88 -5.34 7.32 22.72
N ASP A 89 -6.51 7.88 22.34
CA ASP A 89 -6.61 9.29 21.93
C ASP A 89 -6.16 10.22 23.07
N LEU A 90 -6.48 9.90 24.34
CA LEU A 90 -6.00 10.65 25.51
C LEU A 90 -4.47 10.60 25.63
N LEU A 91 -3.88 9.41 25.60
CA LEU A 91 -2.41 9.22 25.71
C LEU A 91 -1.67 9.81 24.51
N PHE A 92 -2.24 9.69 23.32
CA PHE A 92 -1.73 10.29 22.10
C PHE A 92 -1.61 11.81 22.22
N ASN A 93 -2.68 12.48 22.65
CA ASN A 93 -2.68 13.93 22.87
C ASN A 93 -1.70 14.33 23.97
N LEU A 94 -1.64 13.57 25.06
CA LEU A 94 -0.70 13.84 26.16
C LEU A 94 0.76 13.74 25.71
N TYR A 95 1.11 12.76 24.86
CA TYR A 95 2.45 12.67 24.26
C TYR A 95 2.82 13.94 23.49
N PHE A 96 1.94 14.44 22.62
CA PHE A 96 2.21 15.64 21.82
C PHE A 96 2.31 16.91 22.68
N ILE A 97 1.64 16.93 23.84
CA ILE A 97 1.81 18.03 24.82
C ILE A 97 3.19 17.95 25.50
N VAL A 98 3.57 16.76 25.96
CA VAL A 98 4.83 16.56 26.71
C VAL A 98 6.07 16.71 25.81
N ALA A 99 6.01 16.20 24.58
CA ALA A 99 7.10 16.22 23.63
C ALA A 99 7.14 17.49 22.75
N ARG A 100 6.27 18.47 23.02
CA ARG A 100 6.09 19.69 22.20
C ARG A 100 7.43 20.42 22.00
N GLY A 101 7.69 20.82 20.75
CA GLY A 101 8.89 21.59 20.36
C GLY A 101 10.15 20.72 20.14
N SER A 102 10.04 19.40 20.29
CA SER A 102 11.16 18.48 20.12
C SER A 102 11.23 17.87 18.70
N ILE A 103 12.37 17.23 18.38
CA ILE A 103 12.56 16.46 17.14
C ILE A 103 12.16 15.00 17.41
N PRO A 104 11.32 14.37 16.56
CA PRO A 104 10.73 13.05 16.82
C PRO A 104 11.71 11.91 17.17
N ASN A 105 12.85 11.83 16.51
CA ASN A 105 13.81 10.74 16.63
C ASN A 105 14.92 10.96 17.69
N THR A 106 14.75 11.93 18.59
CA THR A 106 15.68 12.08 19.73
C THR A 106 15.52 10.92 20.71
N THR A 107 16.61 10.56 21.41
CA THR A 107 16.60 9.47 22.40
C THR A 107 15.50 9.66 23.45
N GLY A 108 15.28 10.91 23.91
CA GLY A 108 14.22 11.24 24.86
C GLY A 108 12.83 10.91 24.32
N ASN A 109 12.53 11.29 23.07
CA ASN A 109 11.24 10.99 22.46
C ASN A 109 11.05 9.49 22.19
N ILE A 110 12.10 8.75 21.81
CA ILE A 110 12.01 7.30 21.64
C ILE A 110 11.66 6.65 22.98
N ILE A 111 12.29 7.06 24.09
CA ILE A 111 11.95 6.56 25.43
C ILE A 111 10.51 6.92 25.80
N LEU A 112 10.08 8.16 25.59
CA LEU A 112 8.69 8.56 25.82
C LEU A 112 7.71 7.71 25.00
N LYS A 113 7.97 7.49 23.72
CA LYS A 113 7.16 6.63 22.85
C LYS A 113 7.05 5.20 23.40
N ILE A 114 8.15 4.61 23.87
CA ILE A 114 8.14 3.29 24.51
C ILE A 114 7.26 3.29 25.76
N ILE A 115 7.42 4.29 26.63
CA ILE A 115 6.63 4.43 27.88
C ILE A 115 5.13 4.53 27.54
N PHE A 116 4.74 5.43 26.64
CA PHE A 116 3.34 5.58 26.24
C PHE A 116 2.79 4.31 25.58
N SER A 117 3.59 3.63 24.78
CA SER A 117 3.22 2.34 24.16
C SER A 117 2.97 1.26 25.20
N ILE A 118 3.79 1.19 26.24
CA ILE A 118 3.59 0.26 27.36
C ILE A 118 2.24 0.53 28.04
N PHE A 119 1.94 1.79 28.37
CA PHE A 119 0.66 2.13 29.00
C PHE A 119 -0.56 1.83 28.14
N THR A 120 -0.42 1.87 26.80
CA THR A 120 -1.53 1.60 25.89
C THR A 120 -1.95 0.13 25.83
N ILE A 121 -1.03 -0.80 25.70
CA ILE A 121 -1.38 -2.20 25.39
C ILE A 121 -0.95 -3.22 26.46
N LEU A 122 -0.17 -2.81 27.49
CA LEU A 122 0.33 -3.77 28.51
C LEU A 122 -0.82 -4.48 29.26
N VAL A 123 -1.88 -3.75 29.63
CA VAL A 123 -3.00 -4.34 30.39
C VAL A 123 -3.73 -5.43 29.59
N PRO A 124 -4.28 -5.15 28.38
CA PRO A 124 -4.97 -6.19 27.63
C PRO A 124 -4.04 -7.35 27.25
N THR A 125 -2.79 -7.10 26.88
CA THR A 125 -1.84 -8.17 26.51
C THR A 125 -1.42 -9.02 27.71
N THR A 126 -1.32 -8.43 28.91
CA THR A 126 -1.08 -9.20 30.15
C THR A 126 -2.24 -10.14 30.46
N LEU A 127 -3.49 -9.69 30.30
CA LEU A 127 -4.67 -10.54 30.46
C LEU A 127 -4.71 -11.67 29.42
N MET A 128 -4.38 -11.35 28.13
CA MET A 128 -4.27 -12.35 27.06
C MET A 128 -3.22 -13.43 27.39
N GLY A 129 -2.04 -13.02 27.91
CA GLY A 129 -0.98 -13.96 28.31
C GLY A 129 -1.44 -14.97 29.36
N GLY A 130 -2.37 -14.59 30.24
CA GLY A 130 -2.94 -15.47 31.27
C GLY A 130 -3.86 -16.54 30.74
N THR A 131 -4.43 -16.41 29.55
CA THR A 131 -5.51 -17.28 29.06
C THR A 131 -5.06 -18.74 28.86
N LEU A 132 -3.86 -18.97 28.28
CA LEU A 132 -3.35 -20.33 28.03
C LEU A 132 -3.01 -21.12 29.31
N PRO A 133 -2.23 -20.62 30.30
CA PRO A 133 -1.98 -21.35 31.55
C PRO A 133 -3.27 -21.67 32.29
N VAL A 134 -4.22 -20.72 32.32
CA VAL A 134 -5.50 -20.88 33.02
C VAL A 134 -6.38 -21.93 32.34
N MET A 135 -6.51 -21.89 31.02
CA MET A 135 -7.27 -22.89 30.27
C MET A 135 -6.62 -24.29 30.37
N SER A 136 -5.27 -24.33 30.32
CA SER A 136 -4.52 -25.58 30.47
C SER A 136 -4.78 -26.22 31.83
N LYS A 137 -4.75 -25.47 32.94
CA LYS A 137 -5.08 -25.98 34.30
C LYS A 137 -6.47 -26.58 34.38
N PHE A 138 -7.45 -26.01 33.66
CA PHE A 138 -8.80 -26.55 33.61
C PHE A 138 -8.94 -27.86 32.79
N ILE A 139 -8.25 -27.91 31.62
CA ILE A 139 -8.41 -29.01 30.64
C ILE A 139 -7.59 -30.24 31.00
N ILE A 140 -6.39 -30.06 31.62
CA ILE A 140 -5.41 -31.13 31.88
C ILE A 140 -5.71 -31.76 33.24
N LYS A 141 -5.97 -33.07 33.26
CA LYS A 141 -6.29 -33.81 34.46
C LYS A 141 -5.19 -34.76 34.93
N GLN A 142 -4.27 -35.13 34.01
CA GLN A 142 -3.16 -36.05 34.24
C GLN A 142 -1.87 -35.44 33.68
N ILE A 143 -0.75 -35.68 34.38
CA ILE A 143 0.54 -35.11 33.99
C ILE A 143 1.03 -35.63 32.65
N GLN A 144 0.69 -36.87 32.31
CA GLN A 144 1.02 -37.50 31.01
C GLN A 144 0.35 -36.78 29.82
N GLU A 145 -0.77 -36.08 30.04
CA GLU A 145 -1.50 -35.36 29.02
C GLU A 145 -0.95 -33.95 28.74
N VAL A 146 0.00 -33.43 29.59
CA VAL A 146 0.44 -32.03 29.54
C VAL A 146 0.87 -31.62 28.13
N GLY A 147 1.87 -32.26 27.59
CA GLY A 147 2.40 -31.90 26.27
C GLY A 147 1.37 -32.02 25.14
N ALA A 148 0.55 -33.09 25.19
CA ALA A 148 -0.51 -33.30 24.19
C ALA A 148 -1.60 -32.21 24.28
N LYS A 149 -2.10 -31.91 25.47
CA LYS A 149 -3.19 -30.92 25.65
C LYS A 149 -2.71 -29.50 25.45
N VAL A 150 -1.48 -29.15 25.90
CA VAL A 150 -0.85 -27.85 25.60
C VAL A 150 -0.67 -27.69 24.11
N GLY A 151 -0.18 -28.72 23.39
CA GLY A 151 -0.06 -28.68 21.94
C GLY A 151 -1.40 -28.48 21.23
N LEU A 152 -2.49 -29.14 21.72
CA LEU A 152 -3.83 -28.95 21.15
C LEU A 152 -4.37 -27.54 21.41
N LEU A 153 -4.26 -27.03 22.64
CA LEU A 153 -4.69 -25.68 22.99
C LEU A 153 -3.92 -24.64 22.20
N TYR A 154 -2.61 -24.79 22.13
CA TYR A 154 -1.76 -23.89 21.35
C TYR A 154 -2.14 -23.95 19.86
N PHE A 155 -2.35 -25.12 19.29
CA PHE A 155 -2.85 -25.28 17.93
C PHE A 155 -4.18 -24.55 17.70
N LEU A 156 -5.18 -24.75 18.54
CA LEU A 156 -6.50 -24.14 18.39
C LEU A 156 -6.44 -22.61 18.47
N ASN A 157 -5.70 -22.09 19.46
CA ASN A 157 -5.49 -20.65 19.59
C ASN A 157 -4.77 -20.07 18.36
N THR A 158 -3.73 -20.77 17.87
CA THR A 158 -2.94 -20.36 16.73
C THR A 158 -3.74 -20.43 15.41
N VAL A 159 -4.63 -21.42 15.23
CA VAL A 159 -5.54 -21.46 14.06
C VAL A 159 -6.53 -20.30 14.11
N GLY A 160 -7.03 -19.95 15.30
CA GLY A 160 -7.80 -18.73 15.49
C GLY A 160 -7.02 -17.49 15.06
N ALA A 161 -5.78 -17.37 15.52
CA ALA A 161 -4.86 -16.30 15.16
C ALA A 161 -4.61 -16.19 13.64
N ILE A 162 -4.42 -17.33 12.95
CA ILE A 162 -4.27 -17.40 11.48
C ILE A 162 -5.47 -16.76 10.80
N LEU A 163 -6.68 -17.15 11.16
CA LEU A 163 -7.91 -16.58 10.60
C LEU A 163 -8.05 -15.09 10.95
N GLY A 164 -7.70 -14.71 12.19
CA GLY A 164 -7.70 -13.32 12.63
C GLY A 164 -6.76 -12.44 11.80
N THR A 165 -5.59 -12.95 11.45
CA THR A 165 -4.62 -12.23 10.59
C THR A 165 -5.17 -11.99 9.18
N LEU A 166 -5.74 -13.02 8.55
CA LEU A 166 -6.32 -12.89 7.21
C LEU A 166 -7.54 -11.97 7.20
N ILE A 167 -8.47 -12.20 8.14
CA ILE A 167 -9.70 -11.42 8.24
C ILE A 167 -9.37 -9.95 8.56
N GLY A 168 -8.46 -9.69 9.50
CA GLY A 168 -8.01 -8.34 9.87
C GLY A 168 -7.28 -7.64 8.73
N GLY A 169 -6.36 -8.34 8.07
CA GLY A 169 -5.51 -7.78 7.01
C GLY A 169 -6.21 -7.53 5.67
N TYR A 170 -7.30 -8.26 5.36
CA TYR A 170 -7.96 -8.17 4.06
C TYR A 170 -9.37 -7.59 4.09
N PHE A 171 -10.15 -7.83 5.17
CA PHE A 171 -11.58 -7.55 5.15
C PHE A 171 -12.01 -6.55 6.22
N ILE A 172 -11.75 -6.80 7.49
CA ILE A 172 -12.42 -6.08 8.57
C ILE A 172 -11.98 -4.61 8.63
N ILE A 173 -10.69 -4.32 8.60
CA ILE A 173 -10.22 -2.93 8.68
C ILE A 173 -10.65 -2.14 7.44
N HIS A 174 -10.60 -2.76 6.26
CA HIS A 174 -11.04 -2.13 5.02
C HIS A 174 -12.53 -1.78 5.01
N THR A 175 -13.38 -2.65 5.59
CA THR A 175 -14.84 -2.50 5.53
C THR A 175 -15.43 -1.73 6.72
N LEU A 176 -14.84 -1.88 7.90
CA LEU A 176 -15.38 -1.36 9.16
C LEU A 176 -14.51 -0.26 9.79
N GLY A 177 -13.29 -0.07 9.29
CA GLY A 177 -12.31 0.82 9.92
C GLY A 177 -11.70 0.22 11.19
N ILE A 178 -10.75 0.96 11.81
CA ILE A 178 -9.98 0.44 12.95
C ILE A 178 -10.77 0.46 14.26
N ASP A 179 -11.55 1.51 14.53
CA ASP A 179 -12.31 1.66 15.79
C ASP A 179 -13.42 0.63 15.91
N PHE A 180 -14.25 0.46 14.87
CA PHE A 180 -15.34 -0.49 14.90
C PHE A 180 -14.83 -1.94 14.89
N SER A 181 -13.72 -2.22 14.20
CA SER A 181 -13.07 -3.52 14.25
C SER A 181 -12.63 -3.89 15.68
N MET A 182 -12.06 -2.93 16.42
CA MET A 182 -11.69 -3.09 17.82
C MET A 182 -12.92 -3.41 18.69
N GLN A 183 -14.00 -2.64 18.53
CA GLN A 183 -15.22 -2.82 19.32
C GLN A 183 -15.92 -4.16 19.03
N LEU A 184 -15.97 -4.57 17.75
CA LEU A 184 -16.58 -5.85 17.34
C LEU A 184 -15.91 -7.04 18.04
N PHE A 185 -14.58 -7.07 18.06
CA PHE A 185 -13.85 -8.18 18.69
C PHE A 185 -13.79 -8.05 20.22
N SER A 186 -13.87 -6.86 20.78
CA SER A 186 -14.10 -6.68 22.22
C SER A 186 -15.42 -7.31 22.67
N PHE A 187 -16.48 -7.14 21.87
CA PHE A 187 -17.77 -7.81 22.13
C PHE A 187 -17.65 -9.33 22.04
N VAL A 188 -16.84 -9.88 21.10
CA VAL A 188 -16.57 -11.32 21.04
C VAL A 188 -15.92 -11.82 22.34
N ASN A 189 -14.91 -11.12 22.88
CA ASN A 189 -14.30 -11.50 24.17
C ASN A 189 -15.29 -11.39 25.34
N LEU A 190 -16.13 -10.36 25.39
CA LEU A 190 -17.19 -10.25 26.39
C LEU A 190 -18.16 -11.43 26.32
N LEU A 191 -18.55 -11.85 25.12
CA LEU A 191 -19.41 -13.01 24.90
C LEU A 191 -18.74 -14.31 25.37
N ILE A 192 -17.44 -14.51 25.05
CA ILE A 192 -16.64 -15.63 25.57
C ILE A 192 -16.63 -15.60 27.09
N GLY A 193 -16.43 -14.42 27.70
CA GLY A 193 -16.50 -14.24 29.15
C GLY A 193 -17.85 -14.67 29.75
N VAL A 194 -18.95 -14.25 29.15
CA VAL A 194 -20.31 -14.65 29.56
C VAL A 194 -20.49 -16.16 29.47
N VAL A 195 -20.19 -16.77 28.32
CA VAL A 195 -20.37 -18.21 28.08
C VAL A 195 -19.55 -19.02 29.08
N THR A 196 -18.28 -18.69 29.25
CA THR A 196 -17.37 -19.41 30.15
C THR A 196 -17.71 -19.19 31.62
N TYR A 197 -18.25 -18.02 32.00
CA TYR A 197 -18.78 -17.77 33.35
C TYR A 197 -19.96 -18.67 33.66
N TYR A 198 -20.95 -18.79 32.77
CA TYR A 198 -22.08 -19.69 32.96
C TYR A 198 -21.65 -21.16 33.01
N LEU A 199 -20.68 -21.57 32.18
CA LEU A 199 -20.13 -22.93 32.25
C LEU A 199 -19.39 -23.17 33.56
N SER A 200 -18.70 -22.17 34.12
CA SER A 200 -17.96 -22.27 35.38
C SER A 200 -18.87 -22.56 36.59
N LYS A 201 -20.12 -22.11 36.54
CA LYS A 201 -21.10 -22.43 37.60
C LYS A 201 -21.54 -23.91 37.66
N ARG A 202 -21.33 -24.66 36.56
CA ARG A 202 -21.62 -26.09 36.45
C ARG A 202 -20.44 -26.98 36.89
N VAL A 203 -19.31 -26.37 37.22
CA VAL A 203 -18.09 -27.08 37.67
C VAL A 203 -18.12 -27.18 39.18
N SER A 204 -18.25 -28.38 39.67
CA SER A 204 -18.25 -28.69 41.12
C SER A 204 -16.88 -29.15 41.64
N GLU A 205 -15.93 -29.47 40.74
CA GLU A 205 -14.60 -29.93 41.12
C GLU A 205 -13.75 -28.80 41.70
N ASP A 206 -13.05 -29.11 42.81
CA ASP A 206 -11.97 -28.25 43.32
C ASP A 206 -10.65 -28.59 42.56
N TYR A 207 -10.02 -27.59 41.97
CA TYR A 207 -8.77 -27.76 41.23
C TYR A 207 -7.53 -27.50 42.08
N THR A 208 -7.71 -27.19 43.38
CA THR A 208 -6.61 -27.20 44.36
C THR A 208 -6.39 -28.63 44.83
N LEU A 209 -5.36 -29.29 44.37
CA LEU A 209 -5.01 -30.65 44.73
C LEU A 209 -4.09 -30.64 45.95
N SER A 210 -4.32 -31.58 46.91
CA SER A 210 -3.34 -31.88 47.98
C SER A 210 -2.09 -32.50 47.33
N GLU A 211 -0.94 -32.44 48.05
CA GLU A 211 0.31 -33.05 47.55
C GLU A 211 0.16 -34.57 47.39
N GLU A 212 -0.59 -35.23 48.32
CA GLU A 212 -0.86 -36.68 48.28
C GLU A 212 -1.68 -37.07 47.03
N ASP A 213 -2.71 -36.31 46.68
CA ASP A 213 -3.54 -36.57 45.51
C ASP A 213 -2.79 -36.26 44.19
N ALA A 214 -1.84 -35.34 44.23
CA ALA A 214 -0.96 -35.04 43.10
C ALA A 214 0.02 -36.20 42.86
N GLU A 215 0.67 -36.75 43.91
CA GLU A 215 1.60 -37.88 43.80
C GLU A 215 0.96 -39.14 43.20
N LYS A 216 -0.26 -39.48 43.60
CA LYS A 216 -1.02 -40.61 43.02
C LYS A 216 -1.30 -40.45 41.50
N ARG A 217 -1.38 -39.22 40.99
CA ARG A 217 -1.63 -38.91 39.58
C ARG A 217 -0.33 -38.79 38.74
N GLU A 218 0.81 -38.92 39.40
CA GLU A 218 2.15 -38.74 38.82
C GLU A 218 2.93 -40.08 38.63
N GLU A 219 2.37 -41.20 39.07
CA GLU A 219 2.98 -42.52 38.91
C GLU A 219 3.34 -42.82 37.46
N GLY A 220 4.65 -43.15 37.22
CA GLY A 220 5.16 -43.51 35.89
C GLY A 220 5.59 -42.34 35.01
N TYR A 221 5.55 -41.09 35.50
CA TYR A 221 6.06 -39.94 34.72
C TYR A 221 7.60 -39.82 34.79
N PRO A 222 8.28 -39.55 33.64
CA PRO A 222 9.72 -39.36 33.62
C PRO A 222 10.15 -38.17 34.51
N LYS A 223 10.94 -38.43 35.54
CA LYS A 223 11.45 -37.35 36.42
C LYS A 223 12.72 -36.76 35.78
N TYR A 224 12.61 -35.52 35.26
CA TYR A 224 13.76 -34.73 34.79
C TYR A 224 14.49 -34.11 35.99
N THR A 225 15.82 -34.07 35.90
CA THR A 225 16.65 -33.40 36.95
C THR A 225 16.44 -31.90 36.90
N ASP A 226 16.71 -31.23 38.06
CA ASP A 226 16.64 -29.77 38.13
C ASP A 226 17.52 -29.08 37.08
N THR A 227 18.67 -29.66 36.79
CA THR A 227 19.60 -29.16 35.76
C THR A 227 19.03 -29.27 34.38
N GLN A 228 18.39 -30.39 34.00
CA GLN A 228 17.75 -30.56 32.71
C GLN A 228 16.61 -29.56 32.51
N VAL A 229 15.75 -29.37 33.54
CA VAL A 229 14.67 -28.40 33.46
C VAL A 229 15.15 -26.97 33.31
N ARG A 230 16.20 -26.55 34.11
CA ARG A 230 16.78 -25.21 33.96
C ARG A 230 17.35 -24.97 32.57
N ILE A 231 18.03 -25.98 32.01
CA ILE A 231 18.60 -25.89 30.67
C ILE A 231 17.51 -25.79 29.62
N VAL A 232 16.42 -26.61 29.72
CA VAL A 232 15.29 -26.53 28.81
C VAL A 232 14.64 -25.14 28.87
N LEU A 233 14.45 -24.56 30.05
CA LEU A 233 13.94 -23.20 30.20
C LEU A 233 14.87 -22.14 29.59
N MET A 234 16.16 -22.26 29.75
CA MET A 234 17.11 -21.35 29.12
C MET A 234 17.11 -21.51 27.62
N MET A 235 17.13 -22.73 27.11
CA MET A 235 17.14 -23.00 25.66
C MET A 235 15.85 -22.60 24.97
N ILE A 236 14.68 -22.78 25.59
CA ILE A 236 13.41 -22.30 25.01
C ILE A 236 13.36 -20.76 24.94
N GLY A 237 13.98 -20.06 25.87
CA GLY A 237 14.14 -18.60 25.78
C GLY A 237 15.01 -18.17 24.61
N VAL A 238 16.16 -18.86 24.42
CA VAL A 238 17.04 -18.60 23.28
C VAL A 238 16.36 -19.00 21.95
N SER A 239 15.62 -20.11 21.94
CA SER A 239 14.82 -20.53 20.78
C SER A 239 13.76 -19.47 20.39
N GLY A 240 13.07 -18.91 21.37
CA GLY A 240 12.16 -17.77 21.15
C GLY A 240 12.88 -16.56 20.56
N PHE A 241 14.04 -16.19 21.10
CA PHE A 241 14.88 -15.12 20.53
C PHE A 241 15.18 -15.35 19.05
N VAL A 242 15.66 -16.55 18.70
CA VAL A 242 16.01 -16.90 17.31
C VAL A 242 14.78 -16.92 16.40
N SER A 243 13.66 -17.42 16.90
CA SER A 243 12.39 -17.46 16.16
C SER A 243 11.97 -16.06 15.68
N MET A 244 12.07 -15.04 16.56
CA MET A 244 11.76 -13.66 16.21
C MET A 244 12.81 -13.01 15.31
N VAL A 245 14.09 -13.39 15.46
CA VAL A 245 15.12 -12.96 14.49
C VAL A 245 14.76 -13.44 13.08
N TYR A 246 14.38 -14.71 12.94
CA TYR A 246 13.95 -15.25 11.64
C TYR A 246 12.70 -14.53 11.10
N GLU A 247 11.69 -14.31 11.93
CA GLU A 247 10.45 -13.62 11.51
C GLU A 247 10.74 -12.23 10.95
N VAL A 248 11.55 -11.44 11.66
CA VAL A 248 11.92 -10.07 11.24
C VAL A 248 12.76 -10.09 9.96
N VAL A 249 13.73 -11.01 9.83
CA VAL A 249 14.58 -11.15 8.63
C VAL A 249 13.75 -11.61 7.42
N TRP A 250 12.87 -12.63 7.58
CA TRP A 250 12.01 -13.10 6.51
C TRP A 250 11.04 -12.01 6.05
N THR A 251 10.43 -11.27 6.98
CA THR A 251 9.54 -10.15 6.64
C THR A 251 10.26 -9.13 5.76
N ARG A 252 11.49 -8.77 6.11
CA ARG A 252 12.29 -7.83 5.31
C ARG A 252 12.65 -8.39 3.94
N MET A 253 13.14 -9.61 3.89
CA MET A 253 13.59 -10.26 2.65
C MET A 253 12.43 -10.52 1.69
N LEU A 254 11.31 -11.04 2.20
CA LEU A 254 10.15 -11.35 1.37
C LEU A 254 9.45 -10.08 0.87
N ALA A 255 9.48 -8.97 1.62
CA ALA A 255 8.99 -7.68 1.13
C ALA A 255 9.71 -7.20 -0.14
N LEU A 256 10.99 -7.56 -0.34
CA LEU A 256 11.73 -7.27 -1.57
C LEU A 256 11.27 -8.13 -2.76
N ILE A 257 10.62 -9.25 -2.50
CA ILE A 257 10.18 -10.24 -3.50
C ILE A 257 8.72 -10.04 -3.88
N ILE A 258 7.82 -9.99 -2.87
CA ILE A 258 6.36 -9.93 -3.06
C ILE A 258 5.77 -8.52 -2.87
N GLY A 259 6.61 -7.53 -2.54
CA GLY A 259 6.23 -6.14 -2.29
C GLY A 259 5.92 -5.84 -0.82
N SER A 260 5.95 -4.54 -0.46
CA SER A 260 5.78 -4.04 0.91
C SER A 260 4.36 -3.53 1.21
N ALA A 261 3.32 -4.12 0.60
CA ALA A 261 1.92 -3.82 0.90
C ALA A 261 1.47 -4.44 2.24
N VAL A 262 0.41 -3.91 2.83
CA VAL A 262 -0.19 -4.43 4.08
C VAL A 262 -0.58 -5.90 3.94
N GLN A 263 -1.16 -6.27 2.79
CA GLN A 263 -1.55 -7.66 2.49
C GLN A 263 -0.33 -8.59 2.47
N SER A 264 0.82 -8.14 1.94
CA SER A 264 2.04 -8.93 1.92
C SER A 264 2.54 -9.25 3.33
N PHE A 265 2.48 -8.29 4.26
CA PHE A 265 2.79 -8.53 5.67
C PHE A 265 1.83 -9.56 6.30
N ALA A 266 0.53 -9.42 6.05
CA ALA A 266 -0.47 -10.38 6.55
C ALA A 266 -0.22 -11.81 6.01
N ILE A 267 0.16 -11.97 4.74
CA ILE A 267 0.53 -13.27 4.14
C ILE A 267 1.76 -13.88 4.81
N MET A 268 2.80 -13.08 5.04
CA MET A 268 4.02 -13.57 5.71
C MET A 268 3.71 -14.06 7.12
N LEU A 269 2.97 -13.27 7.90
CA LEU A 269 2.54 -13.65 9.25
C LEU A 269 1.62 -14.89 9.23
N PHE A 270 0.66 -14.94 8.30
CA PHE A 270 -0.19 -16.11 8.08
C PHE A 270 0.63 -17.38 7.87
N THR A 271 1.64 -17.33 7.00
CA THR A 271 2.47 -18.51 6.67
C THR A 271 3.32 -18.93 7.85
N PHE A 272 3.94 -17.98 8.55
CA PHE A 272 4.76 -18.21 9.72
C PHE A 272 3.95 -18.91 10.83
N ILE A 273 2.80 -18.35 11.18
CA ILE A 273 1.92 -18.89 12.22
C ILE A 273 1.31 -20.24 11.79
N THR A 274 1.05 -20.46 10.49
CA THR A 274 0.52 -21.74 9.98
C THR A 274 1.51 -22.87 10.19
N GLY A 275 2.81 -22.65 9.94
CA GLY A 275 3.84 -23.64 10.25
C GLY A 275 3.86 -24.02 11.74
N ILE A 276 3.83 -23.01 12.63
CA ILE A 276 3.78 -23.21 14.08
C ILE A 276 2.53 -24.01 14.49
N ALA A 277 1.35 -23.69 13.94
CA ALA A 277 0.12 -24.41 14.25
C ALA A 277 0.20 -25.88 13.85
N ILE A 278 0.64 -26.18 12.62
CA ILE A 278 0.74 -27.56 12.14
C ILE A 278 1.78 -28.34 12.95
N GLY A 279 2.94 -27.74 13.27
CA GLY A 279 3.94 -28.33 14.14
C GLY A 279 3.40 -28.69 15.53
N SER A 280 2.64 -27.75 16.15
CA SER A 280 2.00 -27.97 17.45
C SER A 280 0.96 -29.08 17.42
N TYR A 281 0.21 -29.19 16.31
CA TYR A 281 -0.75 -30.27 16.12
C TYR A 281 -0.06 -31.63 15.95
N VAL A 282 1.02 -31.69 15.18
CA VAL A 282 1.76 -32.93 14.96
C VAL A 282 2.37 -33.43 16.29
N ILE A 283 2.99 -32.54 17.09
CA ILE A 283 3.55 -32.94 18.37
C ILE A 283 2.45 -33.33 19.38
N HIS A 284 1.28 -32.69 19.36
CA HIS A 284 0.12 -33.13 20.11
C HIS A 284 -0.22 -34.61 19.88
N ARG A 285 -0.11 -35.08 18.62
CA ARG A 285 -0.39 -36.46 18.25
C ARG A 285 0.76 -37.42 18.59
N LEU A 286 1.99 -36.95 18.56
CA LEU A 286 3.18 -37.78 18.68
C LEU A 286 3.73 -37.90 20.10
N ILE A 287 3.56 -36.87 20.94
CA ILE A 287 4.28 -36.72 22.22
C ILE A 287 4.06 -37.90 23.16
N GLY A 288 2.87 -38.48 23.21
CA GLY A 288 2.56 -39.65 24.03
C GLY A 288 3.22 -40.96 23.57
N ARG A 289 3.84 -40.97 22.36
CA ARG A 289 4.57 -42.13 21.80
C ARG A 289 6.08 -41.97 21.97
N LEU A 290 6.54 -40.74 22.33
CA LEU A 290 7.96 -40.46 22.49
C LEU A 290 8.47 -41.00 23.82
N LYS A 291 9.60 -41.70 23.79
CA LYS A 291 10.27 -42.24 25.02
C LYS A 291 11.12 -41.19 25.70
N ASP A 292 11.75 -40.28 24.95
CA ASP A 292 12.61 -39.20 25.45
C ASP A 292 12.21 -37.87 24.85
N HIS A 293 11.52 -37.02 25.63
CA HIS A 293 11.01 -35.73 25.19
C HIS A 293 12.16 -34.69 25.09
N LEU A 294 13.22 -34.85 25.91
CA LEU A 294 14.40 -33.97 25.83
C LEU A 294 15.12 -34.21 24.50
N PHE A 295 15.25 -35.48 24.10
CA PHE A 295 15.79 -35.82 22.80
C PHE A 295 14.94 -35.24 21.65
N ALA A 296 13.63 -35.36 21.75
CA ALA A 296 12.71 -34.82 20.73
C ALA A 296 12.82 -33.30 20.61
N PHE A 297 13.01 -32.60 21.76
CA PHE A 297 13.23 -31.15 21.75
C PHE A 297 14.57 -30.79 21.09
N ALA A 298 15.65 -31.51 21.43
CA ALA A 298 16.95 -31.36 20.79
C ALA A 298 16.90 -31.59 19.26
N VAL A 299 16.18 -32.61 18.82
CA VAL A 299 15.96 -32.90 17.39
C VAL A 299 15.18 -31.79 16.71
N SER A 300 14.14 -31.25 17.36
CA SER A 300 13.36 -30.13 16.80
C SER A 300 14.25 -28.92 16.54
N GLU A 301 15.09 -28.52 17.51
CA GLU A 301 16.02 -27.38 17.37
C GLU A 301 17.06 -27.62 16.27
N PHE A 302 17.59 -28.86 16.18
CA PHE A 302 18.49 -29.27 15.10
C PHE A 302 17.82 -29.14 13.73
N LEU A 303 16.57 -29.64 13.58
CA LEU A 303 15.82 -29.60 12.34
C LEU A 303 15.40 -28.18 11.95
N ILE A 304 15.17 -27.27 12.92
CA ILE A 304 14.99 -25.85 12.59
C ILE A 304 16.21 -25.34 11.82
N ALA A 305 17.40 -25.51 12.36
CA ALA A 305 18.63 -25.06 11.73
C ALA A 305 18.87 -25.72 10.36
N VAL A 306 18.71 -27.03 10.28
CA VAL A 306 18.89 -27.79 9.02
C VAL A 306 17.91 -27.35 7.95
N THR A 307 16.63 -27.19 8.29
CA THR A 307 15.63 -26.79 7.32
C THR A 307 15.84 -25.37 6.81
N VAL A 308 16.30 -24.43 7.66
CA VAL A 308 16.71 -23.10 7.19
C VAL A 308 17.88 -23.22 6.21
N ILE A 309 18.93 -24.02 6.54
CA ILE A 309 20.08 -24.25 5.65
C ILE A 309 19.64 -24.81 4.29
N VAL A 310 18.71 -25.78 4.27
CA VAL A 310 18.20 -26.40 3.04
C VAL A 310 17.43 -25.39 2.17
N VAL A 311 16.75 -24.45 2.78
CA VAL A 311 15.96 -23.42 2.06
C VAL A 311 16.82 -22.25 1.56
N LEU A 312 17.99 -21.97 2.18
CA LEU A 312 18.85 -20.84 1.78
C LEU A 312 19.13 -20.74 0.27
N PRO A 313 19.48 -21.83 -0.46
CA PRO A 313 19.73 -21.74 -1.91
C PRO A 313 18.50 -21.35 -2.72
N LEU A 314 17.29 -21.56 -2.19
CA LEU A 314 16.05 -21.21 -2.89
C LEU A 314 15.77 -19.71 -2.84
N TYR A 315 16.26 -18.99 -1.81
CA TYR A 315 15.98 -17.55 -1.65
C TYR A 315 16.41 -16.73 -2.85
N MET A 316 17.54 -17.06 -3.46
CA MET A 316 18.00 -16.42 -4.70
C MET A 316 17.05 -16.66 -5.89
N ARG A 317 16.32 -17.79 -5.89
CA ARG A 317 15.39 -18.16 -6.96
C ARG A 317 13.96 -17.73 -6.71
N LEU A 318 13.60 -17.33 -5.48
CA LEU A 318 12.22 -16.90 -5.16
C LEU A 318 11.72 -15.74 -6.03
N PRO A 319 12.53 -14.71 -6.37
CA PRO A 319 12.09 -13.67 -7.30
C PRO A 319 11.76 -14.22 -8.69
N TYR A 320 12.50 -15.20 -9.16
CA TYR A 320 12.23 -15.86 -10.45
C TYR A 320 10.92 -16.68 -10.40
N TYR A 321 10.71 -17.46 -9.34
CA TYR A 321 9.46 -18.21 -9.17
C TYR A 321 8.25 -17.26 -9.03
N PHE A 322 8.43 -16.15 -8.34
CA PHE A 322 7.39 -15.14 -8.25
C PHE A 322 7.10 -14.47 -9.60
N ASN A 323 8.13 -14.24 -10.42
CA ASN A 323 7.97 -13.77 -11.80
C ASN A 323 7.19 -14.76 -12.68
N ILE A 324 7.46 -16.08 -12.55
CA ILE A 324 6.69 -17.11 -13.25
C ILE A 324 5.21 -17.04 -12.85
N ILE A 325 4.92 -17.04 -11.54
CA ILE A 325 3.55 -16.97 -11.01
C ILE A 325 2.85 -15.70 -11.52
N GLY A 326 3.51 -14.55 -11.37
CA GLY A 326 2.96 -13.25 -11.79
C GLY A 326 2.82 -13.08 -13.30
N GLY A 327 3.62 -13.81 -14.10
CA GLY A 327 3.57 -13.79 -15.57
C GLY A 327 2.46 -14.66 -16.18
N VAL A 328 2.02 -15.69 -15.45
CA VAL A 328 0.92 -16.58 -15.89
C VAL A 328 -0.45 -16.02 -15.51
N ILE A 329 -0.55 -15.25 -14.44
CA ILE A 329 -1.82 -14.71 -13.92
C ILE A 329 -2.22 -13.45 -14.71
N PRO A 330 -3.39 -13.42 -15.38
CA PRO A 330 -3.90 -12.23 -16.03
C PRO A 330 -4.07 -11.07 -15.05
N ARG A 331 -3.69 -9.85 -15.48
CA ARG A 331 -3.75 -8.63 -14.67
C ARG A 331 -5.17 -8.03 -14.68
N THR A 332 -6.11 -8.75 -14.09
CA THR A 332 -7.51 -8.33 -13.95
C THR A 332 -7.92 -8.32 -12.49
N ASP A 333 -8.94 -7.54 -12.16
CA ASP A 333 -9.46 -7.45 -10.79
C ASP A 333 -9.90 -8.80 -10.22
N SER A 334 -10.50 -9.67 -11.05
CA SER A 334 -10.94 -11.00 -10.66
C SER A 334 -9.80 -11.97 -10.33
N MET A 335 -8.60 -11.72 -10.88
CA MET A 335 -7.41 -12.55 -10.66
C MET A 335 -6.55 -12.09 -9.49
N PHE A 336 -6.88 -10.98 -8.85
CA PHE A 336 -6.13 -10.50 -7.68
C PHE A 336 -6.05 -11.54 -6.54
N PRO A 337 -7.15 -12.23 -6.13
CA PRO A 337 -7.06 -13.28 -5.11
C PRO A 337 -6.12 -14.44 -5.51
N VAL A 338 -6.08 -14.80 -6.80
CA VAL A 338 -5.18 -15.87 -7.31
C VAL A 338 -3.72 -15.41 -7.22
N TYR A 339 -3.44 -14.13 -7.51
CA TYR A 339 -2.12 -13.55 -7.36
C TYR A 339 -1.69 -13.52 -5.88
N GLU A 340 -2.58 -13.13 -4.96
CA GLU A 340 -2.30 -13.18 -3.51
C GLU A 340 -2.03 -14.63 -3.03
N PHE A 341 -2.76 -15.61 -3.56
CA PHE A 341 -2.46 -17.02 -3.29
C PHE A 341 -1.07 -17.43 -3.81
N GLY A 342 -0.64 -16.90 -4.95
CA GLY A 342 0.74 -17.09 -5.45
C GLY A 342 1.80 -16.56 -4.47
N LYS A 343 1.55 -15.42 -3.81
CA LYS A 343 2.43 -14.91 -2.74
C LYS A 343 2.49 -15.87 -1.54
N ILE A 344 1.34 -16.46 -1.16
CA ILE A 344 1.30 -17.48 -0.09
C ILE A 344 2.23 -18.63 -0.43
N ILE A 345 2.19 -19.16 -1.66
CA ILE A 345 3.06 -20.26 -2.09
C ILE A 345 4.54 -19.91 -1.91
N ILE A 346 4.96 -18.70 -2.33
CA ILE A 346 6.34 -18.24 -2.18
C ILE A 346 6.75 -18.18 -0.71
N CYS A 347 5.87 -17.65 0.16
CA CYS A 347 6.12 -17.58 1.60
C CYS A 347 6.21 -18.99 2.22
N PHE A 348 5.35 -19.92 1.80
CA PHE A 348 5.41 -21.31 2.27
C PHE A 348 6.74 -21.98 1.91
N ILE A 349 7.23 -21.82 0.67
CA ILE A 349 8.53 -22.36 0.26
C ILE A 349 9.66 -21.82 1.16
N ALA A 350 9.58 -20.52 1.52
CA ALA A 350 10.62 -19.87 2.31
C ALA A 350 10.62 -20.25 3.79
N MET A 351 9.45 -20.42 4.41
CA MET A 351 9.31 -20.36 5.87
C MET A 351 8.66 -21.61 6.49
N PHE A 352 7.86 -22.38 5.76
CA PHE A 352 6.99 -23.40 6.34
C PHE A 352 7.76 -24.50 7.12
N LEU A 353 8.82 -25.07 6.54
CA LEU A 353 9.55 -26.16 7.18
C LEU A 353 10.22 -25.76 8.52
N PRO A 354 10.97 -24.65 8.59
CA PRO A 354 11.53 -24.20 9.87
C PRO A 354 10.44 -23.90 10.91
N THR A 355 9.39 -23.19 10.51
CA THR A 355 8.31 -22.79 11.44
C THR A 355 7.49 -23.98 11.94
N PHE A 356 7.37 -25.02 11.14
CA PHE A 356 6.78 -26.29 11.55
C PHE A 356 7.54 -26.90 12.75
N PHE A 357 8.89 -26.95 12.71
CA PHE A 357 9.68 -27.46 13.85
C PHE A 357 9.69 -26.50 15.03
N ILE A 358 9.67 -25.18 14.82
CA ILE A 358 9.47 -24.19 15.88
C ILE A 358 8.16 -24.48 16.65
N GLY A 359 7.08 -24.81 15.94
CA GLY A 359 5.79 -25.15 16.55
C GLY A 359 5.81 -26.36 17.49
N MET A 360 6.81 -27.24 17.37
CA MET A 360 6.94 -28.42 18.24
C MET A 360 7.64 -28.10 19.58
N THR A 361 8.43 -27.04 19.65
CA THR A 361 9.32 -26.76 20.77
C THR A 361 8.58 -26.43 22.07
N LEU A 362 7.60 -25.53 22.04
CA LEU A 362 6.84 -25.09 23.21
C LEU A 362 6.06 -26.21 23.93
N PRO A 363 5.29 -27.10 23.23
CA PRO A 363 4.64 -28.23 23.88
C PRO A 363 5.61 -29.21 24.53
N LEU A 364 6.78 -29.47 23.87
CA LEU A 364 7.84 -30.32 24.41
C LEU A 364 8.48 -29.71 25.66
N ALA A 365 8.87 -28.44 25.61
CA ALA A 365 9.45 -27.74 26.75
C ALA A 365 8.46 -27.65 27.93
N SER A 366 7.17 -27.38 27.66
CA SER A 366 6.10 -27.35 28.68
C SER A 366 5.92 -28.72 29.35
N HIS A 367 6.00 -29.80 28.56
CA HIS A 367 5.91 -31.18 29.09
C HIS A 367 7.07 -31.48 30.02
N ILE A 368 8.30 -31.08 29.67
CA ILE A 368 9.51 -31.31 30.47
C ILE A 368 9.54 -30.44 31.75
N ASN A 369 9.06 -29.19 31.67
CA ASN A 369 9.07 -28.26 32.80
C ASN A 369 7.95 -28.50 33.83
N THR A 370 6.86 -29.16 33.43
CA THR A 370 5.74 -29.46 34.35
C THR A 370 6.07 -30.66 35.20
N ARG A 371 6.47 -30.41 36.44
CA ARG A 371 6.93 -31.44 37.40
C ARG A 371 5.79 -32.07 38.18
N SER A 372 4.72 -31.35 38.43
CA SER A 372 3.59 -31.77 39.24
C SER A 372 2.29 -31.18 38.70
N ILE A 373 1.22 -31.94 38.82
CA ILE A 373 -0.13 -31.46 38.44
C ILE A 373 -0.60 -30.31 39.32
N SER A 374 -0.13 -30.24 40.56
CA SER A 374 -0.41 -29.15 41.50
C SER A 374 0.24 -27.83 41.04
N ARG A 375 1.38 -27.86 40.37
CA ARG A 375 2.12 -26.74 39.84
C ARG A 375 2.06 -26.61 38.30
N LEU A 376 1.00 -27.13 37.72
CA LEU A 376 0.79 -27.17 36.27
C LEU A 376 0.77 -25.76 35.67
N GLY A 377 0.08 -24.83 36.33
CA GLY A 377 0.02 -23.45 35.90
C GLY A 377 1.38 -22.77 35.88
N VAL A 378 2.21 -22.99 36.92
CA VAL A 378 3.59 -22.49 36.97
C VAL A 378 4.44 -23.11 35.86
N GLY A 379 4.39 -24.43 35.66
CA GLY A 379 5.18 -25.12 34.64
C GLY A 379 4.94 -24.62 33.24
N ILE A 380 3.67 -24.46 32.84
CA ILE A 380 3.29 -23.94 31.53
C ILE A 380 3.55 -22.42 31.46
N GLY A 381 3.14 -21.67 32.50
CA GLY A 381 3.29 -20.23 32.55
C GLY A 381 4.74 -19.76 32.42
N ASP A 382 5.65 -20.38 33.15
CA ASP A 382 7.10 -20.05 33.09
C ASP A 382 7.70 -20.41 31.73
N THR A 383 7.34 -21.56 31.13
CA THR A 383 7.84 -21.95 29.80
C THR A 383 7.43 -20.93 28.73
N PHE A 384 6.14 -20.57 28.70
CA PHE A 384 5.63 -19.60 27.76
C PHE A 384 6.18 -18.19 28.04
N SER A 385 6.30 -17.79 29.32
CA SER A 385 6.86 -16.49 29.71
C SER A 385 8.31 -16.33 29.27
N ILE A 386 9.17 -17.33 29.52
CA ILE A 386 10.59 -17.29 29.16
C ILE A 386 10.76 -17.30 27.63
N ASN A 387 10.01 -18.13 26.91
CA ASN A 387 10.01 -18.10 25.45
C ASN A 387 9.59 -16.73 24.90
N THR A 388 8.51 -16.17 25.43
CA THR A 388 7.97 -14.88 24.98
C THR A 388 8.90 -13.72 25.36
N LEU A 389 9.63 -13.83 26.48
CA LEU A 389 10.70 -12.88 26.82
C LEU A 389 11.84 -12.96 25.78
N GLY A 390 12.20 -14.19 25.36
CA GLY A 390 13.13 -14.42 24.25
C GLY A 390 12.62 -13.72 22.98
N ASN A 391 11.34 -13.91 22.62
CA ASN A 391 10.71 -13.27 21.47
C ASN A 391 10.81 -11.74 21.54
N LEU A 392 10.51 -11.13 22.69
CA LEU A 392 10.63 -9.69 22.92
C LEU A 392 12.06 -9.20 22.62
N ILE A 393 13.05 -9.84 23.24
CA ILE A 393 14.47 -9.46 23.06
C ILE A 393 14.89 -9.70 21.60
N GLY A 394 14.47 -10.81 21.01
CA GLY A 394 14.78 -11.18 19.62
C GLY A 394 14.24 -10.18 18.60
N SER A 395 13.00 -9.76 18.73
CA SER A 395 12.38 -8.76 17.83
C SER A 395 13.08 -7.41 17.94
N PHE A 396 13.39 -6.97 19.16
CA PHE A 396 14.12 -5.72 19.41
C PHE A 396 15.54 -5.76 18.82
N VAL A 397 16.30 -6.79 19.14
CA VAL A 397 17.69 -6.95 18.65
C VAL A 397 17.74 -7.09 17.13
N ALA A 398 16.83 -7.88 16.53
CA ALA A 398 16.77 -8.05 15.10
C ALA A 398 16.49 -6.72 14.38
N GLY A 399 15.46 -5.97 14.80
CA GLY A 399 15.02 -4.74 14.14
C GLY A 399 15.97 -3.55 14.37
N PHE A 400 16.48 -3.37 15.60
CA PHE A 400 17.26 -2.19 15.96
C PHE A 400 18.78 -2.37 15.87
N ILE A 401 19.27 -3.60 15.98
CA ILE A 401 20.71 -3.89 16.03
C ILE A 401 21.15 -4.72 14.82
N PHE A 402 20.60 -5.92 14.63
CA PHE A 402 21.11 -6.86 13.64
C PHE A 402 20.92 -6.35 12.21
N LEU A 403 19.70 -6.01 11.80
CA LEU A 403 19.47 -5.54 10.44
C LEU A 403 20.31 -4.31 10.07
N PRO A 404 20.39 -3.24 10.89
CA PRO A 404 21.17 -2.06 10.53
C PRO A 404 22.71 -2.26 10.60
N THR A 405 23.21 -3.23 11.39
CA THR A 405 24.65 -3.38 11.62
C THR A 405 25.28 -4.54 10.86
N ILE A 406 24.63 -5.71 10.85
CA ILE A 406 25.18 -6.92 10.22
C ILE A 406 24.37 -7.38 9.00
N GLY A 407 23.20 -6.79 8.76
CA GLY A 407 22.34 -7.04 7.60
C GLY A 407 21.52 -8.34 7.68
N MET A 408 20.62 -8.55 6.71
CA MET A 408 19.68 -9.68 6.65
C MET A 408 20.42 -11.02 6.58
N GLU A 409 21.43 -11.12 5.72
CA GLU A 409 22.16 -12.37 5.49
C GLU A 409 22.86 -12.87 6.75
N THR A 410 23.64 -11.99 7.39
CA THR A 410 24.39 -12.35 8.60
C THR A 410 23.46 -12.63 9.77
N SER A 411 22.36 -11.90 9.92
CA SER A 411 21.33 -12.13 10.95
C SER A 411 20.72 -13.53 10.83
N MET A 412 20.41 -13.97 9.60
CA MET A 412 19.91 -15.33 9.34
C MET A 412 20.97 -16.39 9.73
N LYS A 413 22.24 -16.18 9.36
CA LYS A 413 23.35 -17.08 9.70
C LYS A 413 23.53 -17.21 11.20
N VAL A 414 23.47 -16.09 11.94
CA VAL A 414 23.52 -16.08 13.40
C VAL A 414 22.39 -16.91 14.01
N GLY A 415 21.16 -16.74 13.51
CA GLY A 415 20.02 -17.54 13.96
C GLY A 415 20.23 -19.06 13.76
N ILE A 416 20.73 -19.47 12.58
CA ILE A 416 21.05 -20.87 12.28
C ILE A 416 22.07 -21.45 13.28
N LEU A 417 23.17 -20.71 13.52
CA LEU A 417 24.22 -21.13 14.45
C LEU A 417 23.73 -21.20 15.90
N MET A 418 22.84 -20.30 16.29
CA MET A 418 22.20 -20.34 17.61
C MET A 418 21.32 -21.57 17.79
N ASN A 419 20.43 -21.90 16.84
CA ASN A 419 19.61 -23.13 16.90
C ASN A 419 20.49 -24.39 16.93
N MET A 420 21.54 -24.43 16.13
CA MET A 420 22.48 -25.55 16.13
C MET A 420 23.18 -25.67 17.49
N GLY A 421 23.58 -24.52 18.09
CA GLY A 421 24.16 -24.47 19.45
C GLY A 421 23.18 -24.96 20.52
N ILE A 422 21.90 -24.53 20.45
CA ILE A 422 20.83 -25.03 21.33
C ILE A 422 20.75 -26.57 21.21
N ALA A 423 20.69 -27.08 19.99
CA ALA A 423 20.62 -28.53 19.74
C ALA A 423 21.82 -29.27 20.36
N VAL A 424 23.05 -28.79 20.15
CA VAL A 424 24.28 -29.36 20.75
C VAL A 424 24.16 -29.40 22.27
N VAL A 425 23.82 -28.29 22.91
CA VAL A 425 23.65 -28.20 24.37
C VAL A 425 22.64 -29.24 24.86
N LEU A 426 21.44 -29.28 24.23
CA LEU A 426 20.39 -30.21 24.64
C LEU A 426 20.82 -31.67 24.46
N PHE A 427 21.46 -32.02 23.33
CA PHE A 427 21.93 -33.39 23.09
C PHE A 427 22.93 -33.88 24.16
N PHE A 428 23.76 -32.98 24.75
CA PHE A 428 24.66 -33.38 25.86
C PHE A 428 23.90 -33.87 27.07
N TYR A 429 22.70 -33.39 27.34
CA TYR A 429 21.86 -33.77 28.49
C TYR A 429 20.89 -34.94 28.21
N THR A 430 20.84 -35.44 26.98
CA THR A 430 20.09 -36.68 26.63
C THR A 430 20.87 -37.93 26.96
N SER A 431 20.17 -39.06 27.11
CA SER A 431 20.75 -40.40 27.36
C SER A 431 21.32 -41.07 26.12
N ILE A 432 21.48 -40.35 25.00
CA ILE A 432 21.82 -40.89 23.68
C ILE A 432 23.30 -41.29 23.60
N HIS A 433 23.64 -42.20 22.67
CA HIS A 433 25.02 -42.62 22.41
C HIS A 433 25.95 -41.42 22.08
N ARG A 434 27.16 -41.46 22.65
CA ARG A 434 28.17 -40.40 22.46
C ARG A 434 28.46 -40.07 20.99
N TYR A 435 28.35 -41.07 20.08
CA TYR A 435 28.57 -40.86 18.65
C TYR A 435 27.61 -39.84 18.05
N ILE A 436 26.33 -39.83 18.44
CA ILE A 436 25.36 -38.85 17.95
C ILE A 436 25.68 -37.45 18.48
N LYS A 437 26.11 -37.35 19.75
CA LYS A 437 26.59 -36.07 20.35
C LYS A 437 27.77 -35.51 19.54
N VAL A 438 28.74 -36.37 19.20
CA VAL A 438 29.90 -35.97 18.38
C VAL A 438 29.45 -35.55 16.97
N LEU A 439 28.54 -36.31 16.31
CA LEU A 439 28.03 -35.97 14.98
C LEU A 439 27.31 -34.62 14.98
N VAL A 440 26.46 -34.35 15.97
CA VAL A 440 25.74 -33.06 16.07
C VAL A 440 26.73 -31.92 16.37
N SER A 441 27.75 -32.12 17.23
CA SER A 441 28.80 -31.13 17.45
C SER A 441 29.65 -30.88 16.20
N LEU A 442 29.96 -31.90 15.45
CA LEU A 442 30.67 -31.78 14.16
C LEU A 442 29.80 -31.03 13.12
N SER A 443 28.46 -31.30 13.06
CA SER A 443 27.58 -30.57 12.19
C SER A 443 27.53 -29.07 12.48
N LEU A 444 27.65 -28.65 13.76
CA LEU A 444 27.79 -27.24 14.11
C LEU A 444 29.09 -26.65 13.53
N VAL A 445 30.23 -27.35 13.67
CA VAL A 445 31.51 -26.89 13.10
C VAL A 445 31.42 -26.76 11.59
N ILE A 446 30.87 -27.80 10.92
CA ILE A 446 30.65 -27.80 9.46
C ILE A 446 29.72 -26.62 9.05
N SER A 447 28.64 -26.37 9.82
CA SER A 447 27.74 -25.25 9.55
C SER A 447 28.44 -23.90 9.70
N VAL A 448 29.29 -23.71 10.69
CA VAL A 448 30.11 -22.48 10.86
C VAL A 448 30.98 -22.28 9.61
N ILE A 449 31.72 -23.29 9.20
CA ILE A 449 32.62 -23.21 8.03
C ILE A 449 31.80 -22.91 6.75
N TRP A 450 30.74 -23.67 6.51
CA TRP A 450 29.93 -23.53 5.31
C TRP A 450 29.25 -22.16 5.25
N LEU A 451 28.61 -21.69 6.34
CA LEU A 451 27.93 -20.40 6.38
C LEU A 451 28.91 -19.22 6.28
N SER A 452 30.17 -19.36 6.76
CA SER A 452 31.18 -18.32 6.59
C SER A 452 31.62 -18.13 5.13
N LEU A 453 31.56 -19.21 4.32
CA LEU A 453 31.96 -19.21 2.92
C LEU A 453 30.77 -18.98 1.96
N TYR A 454 29.56 -19.38 2.36
CA TYR A 454 28.38 -19.34 1.51
C TYR A 454 27.65 -17.98 1.61
N GLN A 455 27.51 -17.29 0.48
CA GLN A 455 26.68 -16.09 0.34
C GLN A 455 25.40 -16.47 -0.38
N PHE A 456 24.25 -16.22 0.24
CA PHE A 456 22.94 -16.58 -0.32
C PHE A 456 22.11 -15.36 -0.73
N ILE A 457 22.59 -14.14 -0.50
CA ILE A 457 21.98 -12.88 -0.97
C ILE A 457 22.91 -12.21 -1.97
N ASP A 458 22.48 -12.20 -3.24
CA ASP A 458 23.09 -11.37 -4.26
C ASP A 458 22.47 -9.97 -4.20
N LYS A 459 23.22 -9.01 -3.69
CA LYS A 459 22.76 -7.63 -3.46
C LYS A 459 22.33 -6.93 -4.74
N GLU A 460 23.00 -7.20 -5.86
CA GLU A 460 22.64 -6.62 -7.17
C GLU A 460 21.31 -7.15 -7.68
N TYR A 461 20.99 -8.39 -7.36
CA TYR A 461 19.80 -9.05 -7.84
C TYR A 461 18.57 -8.78 -6.98
N ILE A 462 18.70 -8.87 -5.64
CA ILE A 462 17.54 -8.79 -4.73
C ILE A 462 16.92 -7.37 -4.67
N GLN A 463 17.75 -6.33 -4.89
CA GLN A 463 17.33 -4.93 -4.83
C GLN A 463 16.51 -4.46 -6.06
N ARG A 464 16.31 -5.30 -7.08
CA ARG A 464 15.76 -4.88 -8.37
C ARG A 464 14.23 -4.75 -8.43
N GLY A 465 13.51 -4.81 -7.29
CA GLY A 465 12.06 -4.63 -7.23
C GLY A 465 11.29 -5.66 -8.06
N ASN A 466 11.57 -6.92 -7.81
CA ASN A 466 11.06 -8.04 -8.61
C ASN A 466 9.53 -8.15 -8.61
N PHE A 467 8.85 -7.59 -7.61
CA PHE A 467 7.39 -7.53 -7.50
C PHE A 467 6.73 -6.58 -8.53
N ARG A 468 7.48 -5.64 -9.12
CA ARG A 468 6.99 -4.71 -10.18
C ARG A 468 7.12 -5.27 -11.59
N VAL A 469 7.51 -6.53 -11.75
CA VAL A 469 7.80 -7.10 -13.07
C VAL A 469 6.53 -7.18 -13.92
N ARG A 470 6.45 -6.27 -14.90
CA ARG A 470 5.54 -6.32 -16.05
C ARG A 470 6.21 -6.95 -17.27
N GLN A 471 7.40 -7.50 -17.11
CA GLN A 471 8.24 -8.00 -18.22
C GLN A 471 7.89 -9.40 -18.66
N ARG A 472 8.31 -9.71 -19.89
CA ARG A 472 8.18 -11.00 -20.53
C ARG A 472 8.57 -12.15 -19.60
N PHE A 473 7.82 -13.21 -19.65
CA PHE A 473 8.11 -14.49 -19.03
C PHE A 473 9.54 -14.94 -19.40
N ALA A 474 10.43 -14.98 -18.42
CA ALA A 474 11.76 -15.53 -18.59
C ALA A 474 11.68 -17.07 -18.53
N ARG A 475 12.20 -17.75 -19.55
CA ARG A 475 12.14 -19.21 -19.65
C ARG A 475 13.10 -19.91 -18.70
N SER A 476 14.12 -19.20 -18.22
CA SER A 476 15.12 -19.74 -17.29
C SER A 476 15.57 -18.68 -16.27
N PHE A 477 16.14 -19.16 -15.16
CA PHE A 477 16.70 -18.27 -14.14
C PHE A 477 17.85 -17.40 -14.68
N GLU A 478 18.67 -17.96 -15.56
CA GLU A 478 19.78 -17.22 -16.20
C GLU A 478 19.26 -16.12 -17.15
N GLU A 479 18.21 -16.41 -17.92
CA GLU A 479 17.55 -15.41 -18.75
C GLU A 479 16.95 -14.28 -17.89
N PHE A 480 16.32 -14.65 -16.77
CA PHE A 480 15.75 -13.68 -15.82
C PHE A 480 16.82 -12.77 -15.21
N LYS A 481 17.99 -13.30 -14.89
CA LYS A 481 19.12 -12.49 -14.44
C LYS A 481 19.57 -11.51 -15.53
N LYS A 482 19.79 -12.00 -16.76
CA LYS A 482 20.25 -11.17 -17.89
C LYS A 482 19.29 -10.05 -18.27
N LEU A 483 17.98 -10.27 -18.18
CA LEU A 483 17.00 -9.21 -18.45
C LEU A 483 17.12 -7.99 -17.54
N LYS A 484 17.84 -8.12 -16.43
CA LYS A 484 18.01 -7.07 -15.41
C LYS A 484 19.45 -6.56 -15.25
N ASP A 485 20.40 -7.04 -16.04
CA ASP A 485 21.83 -6.70 -15.92
C ASP A 485 22.22 -5.29 -16.46
N GLN A 486 21.24 -4.48 -16.86
CA GLN A 486 21.48 -3.14 -17.45
C GLN A 486 21.81 -2.04 -16.43
N GLU A 487 21.83 -2.34 -15.14
CA GLU A 487 22.09 -1.37 -14.09
C GLU A 487 23.10 -1.91 -13.07
N ARG A 488 24.12 -1.12 -12.74
CA ARG A 488 25.12 -1.45 -11.73
C ARG A 488 24.72 -0.84 -10.38
N LEU A 489 24.83 -1.63 -9.31
CA LEU A 489 24.64 -1.17 -7.93
C LEU A 489 25.82 -0.28 -7.51
N VAL A 490 25.52 0.97 -7.07
CA VAL A 490 26.55 1.93 -6.62
C VAL A 490 26.40 2.28 -5.13
N PHE A 491 25.25 2.01 -4.54
CA PHE A 491 24.99 2.18 -3.11
C PHE A 491 24.03 1.08 -2.60
N TYR A 492 24.35 0.51 -1.43
CA TYR A 492 23.51 -0.48 -0.76
C TYR A 492 23.60 -0.30 0.73
N LYS A 493 22.48 0.02 1.38
CA LYS A 493 22.42 0.16 2.83
C LYS A 493 21.11 -0.37 3.39
N GLU A 494 21.24 -1.31 4.31
CA GLU A 494 20.11 -1.83 5.07
C GLU A 494 19.89 -0.92 6.28
N GLY A 495 18.80 -0.17 6.26
CA GLY A 495 18.41 0.69 7.36
C GLY A 495 17.46 0.00 8.34
N LYS A 496 17.11 0.74 9.40
CA LYS A 496 16.14 0.26 10.40
C LYS A 496 14.75 -0.02 9.77
N GLY A 497 14.31 0.83 8.81
CA GLY A 497 12.98 0.79 8.20
C GLY A 497 12.94 0.18 6.80
N SER A 498 13.99 0.35 6.03
CA SER A 498 14.02 0.02 4.61
C SER A 498 15.41 -0.39 4.14
N LEU A 499 15.45 -1.08 3.01
CA LEU A 499 16.65 -1.22 2.21
C LEU A 499 16.71 -0.04 1.23
N VAL A 500 17.78 0.74 1.27
CA VAL A 500 18.02 1.84 0.33
C VAL A 500 19.18 1.46 -0.59
N THR A 501 18.95 1.61 -1.89
CA THR A 501 19.95 1.32 -2.92
C THR A 501 19.96 2.40 -3.98
N VAL A 502 21.13 2.64 -4.60
CA VAL A 502 21.23 3.44 -5.81
C VAL A 502 21.87 2.59 -6.90
N THR A 503 21.24 2.59 -8.06
CA THR A 503 21.76 1.93 -9.25
C THR A 503 22.15 2.98 -10.30
N LYS A 504 23.12 2.63 -11.15
CA LYS A 504 23.57 3.45 -12.29
C LYS A 504 23.39 2.65 -13.56
N SER A 505 22.64 3.19 -14.52
CA SER A 505 22.47 2.59 -15.84
C SER A 505 23.73 2.80 -16.71
N GLU A 506 23.83 2.06 -17.82
CA GLU A 506 24.90 2.26 -18.82
C GLU A 506 24.92 3.68 -19.39
N LYS A 507 23.76 4.34 -19.46
CA LYS A 507 23.63 5.75 -19.91
C LYS A 507 23.96 6.77 -18.82
N GLY A 508 24.38 6.32 -17.63
CA GLY A 508 24.72 7.20 -16.51
C GLY A 508 23.55 7.61 -15.60
N THR A 509 22.31 7.24 -15.91
CA THR A 509 21.14 7.55 -15.07
C THR A 509 21.27 6.88 -13.71
N LEU A 510 21.16 7.66 -12.64
CA LEU A 510 21.08 7.19 -11.27
C LEU A 510 19.62 6.95 -10.88
N SER A 511 19.33 5.86 -10.18
CA SER A 511 18.00 5.54 -9.66
C SER A 511 18.09 5.16 -8.19
N LEU A 512 17.44 5.94 -7.33
CA LEU A 512 17.24 5.65 -5.93
C LEU A 512 16.09 4.67 -5.77
N ARG A 513 16.30 3.61 -4.97
CA ARG A 513 15.29 2.59 -4.71
C ARG A 513 15.09 2.37 -3.22
N ILE A 514 13.86 2.29 -2.79
CA ILE A 514 13.46 1.95 -1.42
C ILE A 514 12.72 0.61 -1.46
N ASN A 515 13.25 -0.39 -0.73
CA ASN A 515 12.76 -1.77 -0.75
C ASN A 515 12.60 -2.33 -2.20
N GLY A 516 13.55 -1.97 -3.09
CA GLY A 516 13.56 -2.40 -4.49
C GLY A 516 12.65 -1.59 -5.43
N LYS A 517 11.79 -0.68 -4.92
CA LYS A 517 10.98 0.22 -5.75
C LYS A 517 11.80 1.48 -6.11
N PRO A 518 11.89 1.88 -7.40
CA PRO A 518 12.40 3.19 -7.75
C PRO A 518 11.51 4.29 -7.19
N ASP A 519 12.08 5.23 -6.43
CA ASP A 519 11.38 6.36 -5.82
C ASP A 519 11.83 7.70 -6.41
N ALA A 520 13.08 7.79 -6.89
CA ALA A 520 13.59 8.96 -7.57
C ALA A 520 14.72 8.57 -8.54
N SER A 521 14.87 9.28 -9.66
CA SER A 521 15.97 9.07 -10.59
C SER A 521 16.45 10.38 -11.24
N THR A 522 17.59 10.33 -11.90
CA THR A 522 18.06 11.42 -12.77
C THR A 522 17.56 11.25 -14.22
N GLY A 523 16.48 10.50 -14.40
CA GLY A 523 15.91 10.16 -15.70
C GLY A 523 14.49 10.68 -15.88
N PHE A 524 13.56 9.73 -16.12
CA PHE A 524 12.20 10.01 -16.55
C PHE A 524 11.37 10.87 -15.57
N ASP A 525 11.61 10.79 -14.28
CA ASP A 525 10.91 11.49 -13.20
C ASP A 525 11.53 12.85 -12.83
N MET A 526 12.64 13.25 -13.48
CA MET A 526 13.24 14.58 -13.26
C MET A 526 12.26 15.75 -13.46
N PRO A 527 11.37 15.75 -14.49
CA PRO A 527 10.39 16.84 -14.64
C PRO A 527 9.50 16.99 -13.40
N THR A 528 9.04 15.88 -12.82
CA THR A 528 8.21 15.90 -11.62
C THR A 528 8.94 16.50 -10.43
N GLN A 529 10.16 16.04 -10.14
CA GLN A 529 10.97 16.52 -9.03
C GLN A 529 11.29 18.04 -9.17
N ILE A 530 11.68 18.47 -10.37
CA ILE A 530 11.99 19.88 -10.64
C ILE A 530 10.73 20.74 -10.48
N TRP A 531 9.60 20.33 -11.06
CA TRP A 531 8.38 21.12 -10.98
C TRP A 531 7.73 21.06 -9.61
N CYS A 532 7.92 20.00 -8.84
CA CYS A 532 7.52 19.96 -7.43
C CYS A 532 8.20 21.09 -6.62
N GLY A 533 9.48 21.37 -6.92
CA GLY A 533 10.21 22.49 -6.33
C GLY A 533 9.79 23.87 -6.85
N HIS A 534 9.37 24.01 -8.10
CA HIS A 534 9.02 25.30 -8.68
C HIS A 534 7.56 25.71 -8.45
N ILE A 535 6.61 24.77 -8.49
CA ILE A 535 5.20 25.08 -8.62
C ILE A 535 4.66 25.99 -7.48
N GLY A 536 4.97 25.65 -6.24
CA GLY A 536 4.55 26.44 -5.08
C GLY A 536 5.14 27.84 -5.11
N VAL A 537 6.42 27.95 -5.48
CA VAL A 537 7.12 29.27 -5.54
C VAL A 537 6.56 30.16 -6.64
N LEU A 538 6.19 29.58 -7.78
CA LEU A 538 5.57 30.35 -8.87
C LEU A 538 4.15 30.83 -8.54
N LEU A 539 3.41 30.01 -7.80
CA LEU A 539 2.02 30.30 -7.45
C LEU A 539 1.87 31.22 -6.23
N HIS A 540 2.83 31.21 -5.29
CA HIS A 540 2.81 32.06 -4.09
C HIS A 540 3.44 33.43 -4.38
N GLU A 541 2.91 34.50 -3.79
CA GLU A 541 3.39 35.86 -4.05
C GLU A 541 4.82 36.12 -3.55
N ASN A 542 5.11 35.74 -2.31
CA ASN A 542 6.42 35.96 -1.68
C ASN A 542 6.73 34.80 -0.69
N PRO A 543 7.17 33.61 -1.17
CA PRO A 543 7.48 32.49 -0.29
C PRO A 543 8.87 32.65 0.33
N GLU A 544 8.94 32.65 1.66
CA GLU A 544 10.21 32.71 2.41
C GLU A 544 10.49 31.40 3.14
N ASP A 545 9.48 30.81 3.80
CA ASP A 545 9.61 29.61 4.64
C ASP A 545 8.89 28.43 3.99
N VAL A 546 9.65 27.38 3.68
CA VAL A 546 9.15 26.17 3.01
C VAL A 546 9.38 24.94 3.87
N PHE A 547 8.36 24.09 4.00
CA PHE A 547 8.51 22.75 4.54
C PHE A 547 8.38 21.73 3.41
N LEU A 548 9.36 20.83 3.31
CA LEU A 548 9.38 19.73 2.33
C LEU A 548 9.36 18.39 3.07
N LEU A 549 8.35 17.57 2.82
CA LEU A 549 8.25 16.20 3.29
C LEU A 549 8.66 15.25 2.17
N GLY A 550 9.71 14.49 2.44
CA GLY A 550 10.34 13.56 1.48
C GLY A 550 11.56 14.19 0.79
N MET A 551 12.67 13.47 0.82
CA MET A 551 13.91 13.90 0.18
C MET A 551 14.14 13.28 -1.19
N GLY A 552 13.92 11.96 -1.30
CA GLY A 552 14.23 11.22 -2.52
C GLY A 552 15.69 11.43 -2.96
N SER A 553 15.88 11.87 -4.20
CA SER A 553 17.22 12.24 -4.73
C SER A 553 17.73 13.60 -4.20
N GLY A 554 16.87 14.40 -3.58
CA GLY A 554 17.16 15.76 -3.12
C GLY A 554 16.92 16.85 -4.18
N VAL A 555 16.51 16.49 -5.40
CA VAL A 555 16.31 17.45 -6.50
C VAL A 555 15.28 18.52 -6.15
N THR A 556 14.12 18.14 -5.61
CA THR A 556 13.06 19.08 -5.21
C THR A 556 13.57 20.11 -4.21
N GLY A 557 14.27 19.66 -3.16
CA GLY A 557 14.88 20.55 -2.14
C GLY A 557 15.96 21.44 -2.72
N GLY A 558 16.79 20.91 -3.62
CA GLY A 558 17.83 21.68 -4.30
C GLY A 558 17.27 22.75 -5.22
N VAL A 559 16.24 22.43 -6.01
CA VAL A 559 15.51 23.40 -6.85
C VAL A 559 14.88 24.51 -6.02
N LEU A 560 14.23 24.19 -4.90
CA LEU A 560 13.72 25.20 -3.96
C LEU A 560 14.81 26.15 -3.49
N ALA A 561 16.00 25.66 -3.18
CA ALA A 561 17.11 26.45 -2.70
C ALA A 561 17.69 27.43 -3.74
N THR A 562 17.49 27.19 -5.06
CA THR A 562 17.88 28.13 -6.12
C THR A 562 17.05 29.39 -6.15
N HIS A 563 15.83 29.38 -5.59
CA HIS A 563 14.98 30.56 -5.55
C HIS A 563 15.47 31.58 -4.52
N LYS A 564 15.70 32.83 -4.96
CA LYS A 564 16.23 33.92 -4.11
C LYS A 564 15.27 34.35 -3.00
N GLU A 565 13.97 34.29 -3.27
CA GLU A 565 12.91 34.60 -2.33
C GLU A 565 12.78 33.58 -1.20
N VAL A 566 13.10 32.31 -1.45
CA VAL A 566 13.10 31.26 -0.43
C VAL A 566 14.31 31.43 0.49
N LYS A 567 14.07 31.61 1.78
CA LYS A 567 15.10 31.83 2.79
C LYS A 567 15.37 30.58 3.64
N ASN A 568 14.32 29.89 4.03
CA ASN A 568 14.40 28.75 4.95
C ASN A 568 13.65 27.54 4.36
N ILE A 569 14.33 26.43 4.28
CA ILE A 569 13.75 25.14 3.86
C ILE A 569 13.96 24.14 4.98
N GLU A 570 12.89 23.67 5.61
CA GLU A 570 12.93 22.52 6.52
C GLU A 570 12.53 21.27 5.75
N LEU A 571 13.51 20.37 5.52
CA LEU A 571 13.33 19.15 4.77
C LEU A 571 13.29 17.96 5.71
N ALA A 572 12.13 17.30 5.84
CA ALA A 572 11.93 16.13 6.67
C ALA A 572 12.08 14.84 5.85
N GLU A 573 13.03 13.99 6.25
CA GLU A 573 13.26 12.66 5.67
C GLU A 573 13.32 11.60 6.78
N ILE A 574 12.50 10.57 6.62
CA ILE A 574 12.36 9.50 7.62
C ILE A 574 13.55 8.54 7.64
N SER A 575 14.19 8.31 6.48
CA SER A 575 15.31 7.38 6.30
C SER A 575 16.65 8.11 6.27
N LYS A 576 17.49 7.81 7.26
CA LYS A 576 18.87 8.30 7.27
C LYS A 576 19.66 7.81 6.05
N GLU A 577 19.36 6.62 5.58
CA GLU A 577 19.98 5.98 4.43
C GLU A 577 19.67 6.70 3.11
N VAL A 578 18.47 7.29 2.99
CA VAL A 578 18.08 8.14 1.86
C VAL A 578 18.89 9.44 1.88
N ILE A 579 19.03 10.08 3.07
CA ILE A 579 19.85 11.28 3.22
C ILE A 579 21.30 11.01 2.79
N GLU A 580 21.88 9.89 3.21
CA GLU A 580 23.23 9.49 2.81
C GLU A 580 23.34 9.19 1.31
N ALA A 581 22.32 8.55 0.72
CA ALA A 581 22.27 8.24 -0.72
C ALA A 581 22.15 9.50 -1.60
N ALA A 582 21.53 10.57 -1.10
CA ALA A 582 21.35 11.83 -1.82
C ALA A 582 22.69 12.51 -2.20
N GLU A 583 23.79 12.22 -1.48
CA GLU A 583 25.13 12.68 -1.86
C GLU A 583 25.56 12.23 -3.27
N LEU A 584 25.11 11.05 -3.70
CA LEU A 584 25.40 10.54 -5.06
C LEU A 584 24.70 11.35 -6.15
N PHE A 585 23.66 12.10 -5.81
CA PHE A 585 22.90 12.93 -6.74
C PHE A 585 23.36 14.40 -6.74
N LYS A 586 24.47 14.73 -6.09
CA LYS A 586 24.97 16.09 -5.85
C LYS A 586 24.98 16.98 -7.09
N GLU A 587 25.36 16.44 -8.25
CA GLU A 587 25.40 17.19 -9.51
C GLU A 587 24.01 17.61 -10.01
N LYS A 588 22.97 16.86 -9.67
CA LYS A 588 21.59 17.09 -10.12
C LYS A 588 20.68 17.68 -9.05
N ASN A 589 21.04 17.55 -7.77
CA ASN A 589 20.25 18.07 -6.63
C ASN A 589 20.80 19.40 -6.06
N TYR A 590 21.67 20.07 -6.79
CA TYR A 590 22.21 21.41 -6.45
C TYR A 590 22.88 21.45 -5.07
N ASP A 591 23.55 20.34 -4.68
CA ASP A 591 24.24 20.20 -3.40
C ASP A 591 23.36 20.52 -2.17
N VAL A 592 22.11 20.02 -2.21
CA VAL A 592 21.08 20.31 -1.21
C VAL A 592 21.50 19.99 0.23
N LEU A 593 22.37 18.97 0.41
CA LEU A 593 22.86 18.55 1.74
C LEU A 593 23.74 19.62 2.43
N HIS A 594 24.42 20.45 1.65
CA HIS A 594 25.34 21.47 2.15
C HIS A 594 24.82 22.90 1.93
N ASN A 595 23.59 23.05 1.42
CA ASN A 595 23.00 24.36 1.16
C ASN A 595 22.59 25.05 2.47
N PRO A 596 23.07 26.28 2.76
CA PRO A 596 22.78 26.97 4.04
C PRO A 596 21.30 27.31 4.27
N LYS A 597 20.47 27.33 3.19
CA LYS A 597 19.02 27.54 3.31
C LYS A 597 18.29 26.27 3.77
N VAL A 598 18.92 25.09 3.67
CA VAL A 598 18.28 23.79 3.88
C VAL A 598 18.65 23.22 5.23
N LYS A 599 17.65 22.99 6.07
CA LYS A 599 17.78 22.27 7.32
C LYS A 599 17.17 20.89 7.18
N ILE A 600 18.01 19.86 7.15
CA ILE A 600 17.56 18.47 7.09
C ILE A 600 17.12 17.98 8.47
N ILE A 601 15.94 17.36 8.52
CA ILE A 601 15.32 16.81 9.73
C ILE A 601 15.12 15.31 9.50
N ASN A 602 15.96 14.48 10.14
CA ASN A 602 15.78 13.03 10.05
C ASN A 602 14.66 12.56 10.98
N ALA A 603 13.43 12.65 10.49
CA ALA A 603 12.21 12.31 11.22
C ALA A 603 11.03 12.05 10.29
N ASP A 604 9.96 11.45 10.82
CA ASP A 604 8.65 11.47 10.17
C ASP A 604 8.13 12.91 10.09
N GLY A 605 7.86 13.40 8.88
CA GLY A 605 7.48 14.78 8.64
C GLY A 605 6.12 15.14 9.23
N ARG A 606 5.16 14.20 9.23
CA ARG A 606 3.83 14.38 9.84
C ARG A 606 3.94 14.52 11.36
N GLU A 607 4.74 13.66 11.99
CA GLU A 607 5.00 13.75 13.43
C GLU A 607 5.74 15.05 13.79
N TYR A 608 6.70 15.45 12.98
CA TYR A 608 7.45 16.68 13.17
C TYR A 608 6.52 17.91 13.19
N LEU A 609 5.58 18.01 12.27
CA LEU A 609 4.59 19.07 12.25
C LEU A 609 3.76 19.06 13.54
N ARG A 610 3.22 17.92 13.95
CA ARG A 610 2.43 17.79 15.18
C ARG A 610 3.19 18.20 16.44
N LEU A 611 4.48 17.88 16.55
CA LEU A 611 5.31 18.30 17.67
C LEU A 611 5.66 19.77 17.67
N ASN A 612 5.56 20.46 16.54
CA ASN A 612 5.92 21.85 16.37
C ASN A 612 4.74 22.73 15.90
N PRO A 613 3.59 22.75 16.64
CA PRO A 613 2.35 23.43 16.19
C PRO A 613 2.49 24.94 16.02
N GLN A 614 3.55 25.56 16.57
CA GLN A 614 3.84 26.98 16.41
C GLN A 614 4.49 27.34 15.08
N LYS A 615 5.04 26.35 14.34
CA LYS A 615 5.69 26.58 13.04
C LYS A 615 4.66 26.80 11.95
N LYS A 616 4.93 27.80 11.11
CA LYS A 616 4.09 28.18 9.98
C LYS A 616 4.94 28.39 8.75
N TYR A 617 4.43 27.94 7.59
CA TYR A 617 5.15 27.97 6.32
C TYR A 617 4.32 28.66 5.23
N ASP A 618 5.00 29.30 4.30
CA ASP A 618 4.38 29.86 3.10
C ASP A 618 4.00 28.73 2.12
N ILE A 619 4.85 27.71 2.05
CA ILE A 619 4.63 26.56 1.20
C ILE A 619 4.94 25.28 2.00
N ILE A 620 4.04 24.32 1.92
CA ILE A 620 4.30 22.95 2.36
C ILE A 620 4.22 22.04 1.13
N ILE A 621 5.26 21.23 0.93
CA ILE A 621 5.34 20.26 -0.17
C ILE A 621 5.38 18.87 0.44
N SER A 622 4.53 17.97 -0.05
CA SER A 622 4.49 16.57 0.33
C SER A 622 4.74 15.70 -0.90
N GLU A 623 5.92 15.06 -0.92
CA GLU A 623 6.37 14.17 -1.99
C GLU A 623 6.65 12.76 -1.44
N PRO A 624 5.61 12.06 -0.96
CA PRO A 624 5.76 10.71 -0.41
C PRO A 624 5.90 9.67 -1.53
N SER A 625 6.21 8.42 -1.15
CA SER A 625 6.13 7.28 -2.06
C SER A 625 4.66 6.90 -2.39
N ASN A 626 4.44 5.85 -3.19
CA ASN A 626 3.11 5.43 -3.62
C ASN A 626 2.25 4.87 -2.46
N PRO A 627 0.93 5.15 -2.42
CA PRO A 627 0.06 4.77 -1.30
C PRO A 627 -0.20 3.26 -1.15
N TRP A 628 0.16 2.43 -2.13
CA TRP A 628 0.09 0.96 -1.98
C TRP A 628 1.16 0.39 -1.05
N MET A 629 2.19 1.17 -0.70
CA MET A 629 3.17 0.80 0.32
C MET A 629 2.58 1.01 1.71
N ALA A 630 2.76 0.02 2.59
CA ALA A 630 2.22 0.06 3.95
C ALA A 630 2.66 1.32 4.72
N GLY A 631 1.70 2.03 5.29
CA GLY A 631 1.90 3.24 6.09
C GLY A 631 2.02 4.55 5.30
N VAL A 632 2.31 4.50 4.00
CA VAL A 632 2.43 5.73 3.17
C VAL A 632 1.07 6.39 2.96
N ALA A 633 -0.01 5.61 2.90
CA ALA A 633 -1.37 6.13 2.74
C ALA A 633 -1.82 7.08 3.88
N ASN A 634 -1.14 7.07 5.02
CA ASN A 634 -1.36 8.03 6.11
C ASN A 634 -1.04 9.48 5.74
N LEU A 635 -0.31 9.71 4.63
CA LEU A 635 -0.03 11.03 4.07
C LEU A 635 -1.06 11.47 3.01
N PHE A 636 -2.17 10.74 2.90
CA PHE A 636 -3.28 11.01 1.98
C PHE A 636 -4.63 10.93 2.71
N THR A 637 -4.68 11.39 3.97
CA THR A 637 -5.88 11.38 4.81
C THR A 637 -6.38 12.78 5.11
N VAL A 638 -7.68 12.90 5.42
CA VAL A 638 -8.30 14.17 5.86
C VAL A 638 -7.49 14.77 7.00
N GLN A 639 -7.15 13.95 8.03
CA GLN A 639 -6.46 14.42 9.23
C GLN A 639 -5.02 14.90 8.93
N TYR A 640 -4.34 14.30 7.96
CA TYR A 640 -3.03 14.79 7.52
C TYR A 640 -3.15 16.14 6.80
N PHE A 641 -4.11 16.29 5.92
CA PHE A 641 -4.32 17.55 5.20
C PHE A 641 -4.77 18.67 6.14
N GLU A 642 -5.60 18.37 7.14
CA GLU A 642 -5.94 19.32 8.20
C GLU A 642 -4.71 19.73 9.03
N GLU A 643 -3.80 18.80 9.32
CA GLU A 643 -2.55 19.09 10.01
C GLU A 643 -1.67 20.04 9.18
N VAL A 644 -1.50 19.74 7.89
CA VAL A 644 -0.80 20.60 6.94
C VAL A 644 -1.42 21.99 6.90
N LYS A 645 -2.74 22.08 6.75
CA LYS A 645 -3.48 23.35 6.72
C LYS A 645 -3.23 24.20 7.98
N ARG A 646 -3.19 23.57 9.15
CA ARG A 646 -2.87 24.25 10.41
C ARG A 646 -1.45 24.84 10.44
N HIS A 647 -0.53 24.34 9.62
CA HIS A 647 0.85 24.82 9.53
C HIS A 647 1.10 25.79 8.36
N LEU A 648 0.10 26.08 7.55
CA LEU A 648 0.19 27.12 6.54
C LEU A 648 0.03 28.52 7.19
N LYS A 649 0.79 29.50 6.67
CA LYS A 649 0.57 30.92 6.89
C LYS A 649 -0.69 31.39 6.17
N GLU A 650 -1.12 32.61 6.40
CA GLU A 650 -2.18 33.24 5.60
C GLU A 650 -1.74 33.27 4.11
N ASN A 651 -2.61 32.80 3.20
CA ASN A 651 -2.34 32.60 1.78
C ASN A 651 -1.28 31.52 1.46
N GLY A 652 -0.91 30.69 2.45
CA GLY A 652 0.02 29.59 2.25
C GLY A 652 -0.52 28.52 1.31
N LEU A 653 0.38 27.81 0.63
CA LEU A 653 0.05 26.79 -0.37
C LEU A 653 0.52 25.39 0.08
N PHE A 654 -0.32 24.40 -0.18
CA PHE A 654 0.04 23.01 -0.02
C PHE A 654 0.20 22.33 -1.38
N VAL A 655 1.33 21.69 -1.62
CA VAL A 655 1.63 20.93 -2.84
C VAL A 655 1.72 19.45 -2.49
N GLN A 656 0.82 18.64 -3.02
CA GLN A 656 0.78 17.19 -2.82
C GLN A 656 1.07 16.47 -4.13
N TRP A 657 2.11 15.64 -4.15
CA TRP A 657 2.33 14.71 -5.23
C TRP A 657 1.40 13.50 -5.14
N PHE A 658 0.88 13.05 -6.29
CA PHE A 658 0.12 11.80 -6.44
C PHE A 658 0.34 11.21 -7.83
N GLN A 659 0.26 9.89 -7.97
CA GLN A 659 0.42 9.23 -9.28
C GLN A 659 -0.93 8.88 -9.94
N ALA A 660 -0.99 8.97 -11.27
CA ALA A 660 -2.09 8.44 -12.08
C ALA A 660 -1.80 7.06 -12.68
N TYR A 661 -0.59 6.53 -12.51
CA TYR A 661 -0.19 5.17 -12.91
C TYR A 661 -0.36 4.19 -11.76
N GLU A 662 -0.52 2.89 -12.07
CA GLU A 662 -0.70 1.84 -11.06
C GLU A 662 -1.82 2.17 -10.05
N THR A 663 -2.86 2.85 -10.55
CA THR A 663 -4.05 3.28 -9.80
C THR A 663 -5.31 3.08 -10.64
N ASN A 664 -6.46 3.46 -10.12
CA ASN A 664 -7.73 3.46 -10.84
C ASN A 664 -8.54 4.71 -10.53
N ASP A 665 -9.62 4.93 -11.29
CA ASP A 665 -10.47 6.11 -11.16
C ASP A 665 -11.07 6.26 -9.77
N ARG A 666 -11.44 5.14 -9.12
CA ARG A 666 -12.01 5.15 -7.77
C ARG A 666 -11.01 5.69 -6.73
N ILE A 667 -9.78 5.21 -6.73
CA ILE A 667 -8.73 5.67 -5.79
C ILE A 667 -8.43 7.15 -6.02
N LEU A 668 -8.35 7.57 -7.29
CA LEU A 668 -8.10 8.96 -7.63
C LEU A 668 -9.25 9.86 -7.17
N ASN A 669 -10.50 9.43 -7.35
CA ASN A 669 -11.67 10.14 -6.83
C ASN A 669 -11.66 10.26 -5.31
N ILE A 670 -11.36 9.17 -4.58
CA ILE A 670 -11.22 9.21 -3.11
C ILE A 670 -10.15 10.21 -2.71
N MET A 671 -9.01 10.23 -3.43
CA MET A 671 -7.93 11.18 -3.16
C MET A 671 -8.40 12.64 -3.34
N PHE A 672 -9.10 12.94 -4.45
CA PHE A 672 -9.61 14.29 -4.69
C PHE A 672 -10.69 14.70 -3.69
N ASN A 673 -11.62 13.79 -3.35
CA ASN A 673 -12.62 14.04 -2.32
C ASN A 673 -11.98 14.34 -0.96
N THR A 674 -10.94 13.56 -0.60
CA THR A 674 -10.18 13.76 0.65
C THR A 674 -9.52 15.13 0.67
N PHE A 675 -8.90 15.53 -0.43
CA PHE A 675 -8.23 16.82 -0.57
C PHE A 675 -9.24 17.99 -0.55
N GLY A 676 -10.33 17.88 -1.32
CA GLY A 676 -11.38 18.88 -1.40
C GLY A 676 -12.21 19.07 -0.12
N LYS A 677 -12.21 18.05 0.78
CA LYS A 677 -12.82 18.17 2.12
C LYS A 677 -12.10 19.19 3.00
N VAL A 678 -10.79 19.40 2.75
CA VAL A 678 -9.94 20.26 3.59
C VAL A 678 -9.62 21.60 2.93
N PHE A 679 -9.27 21.61 1.64
CA PHE A 679 -8.93 22.83 0.90
C PHE A 679 -10.10 23.32 0.06
N GLU A 680 -10.39 24.61 0.14
CA GLU A 680 -11.50 25.21 -0.60
C GLU A 680 -11.19 25.35 -2.09
N TYR A 681 -9.92 25.63 -2.42
CA TYR A 681 -9.42 25.74 -3.77
C TYR A 681 -8.33 24.69 -4.01
N ALA A 682 -8.38 24.03 -5.15
CA ALA A 682 -7.40 23.07 -5.55
C ALA A 682 -7.09 23.18 -7.05
N TYR A 683 -5.80 23.08 -7.38
CA TYR A 683 -5.29 23.16 -8.74
C TYR A 683 -4.45 21.93 -9.03
N VAL A 684 -4.62 21.30 -10.19
CA VAL A 684 -3.87 20.10 -10.56
C VAL A 684 -2.98 20.38 -11.74
N PHE A 685 -1.72 20.05 -11.58
CA PHE A 685 -0.70 20.16 -12.63
C PHE A 685 -0.11 18.79 -12.96
N ALA A 686 0.21 18.55 -14.23
CA ALA A 686 0.87 17.33 -14.69
C ALA A 686 2.23 17.69 -15.34
N PRO A 687 3.31 17.72 -14.55
CA PRO A 687 4.65 18.02 -15.08
C PRO A 687 5.22 16.89 -15.92
N ALA A 688 4.82 15.66 -15.66
CA ALA A 688 5.09 14.46 -16.43
C ALA A 688 3.79 13.69 -16.67
N HIS A 689 3.78 12.82 -17.66
CA HIS A 689 2.56 12.18 -18.20
C HIS A 689 1.63 11.54 -17.13
N LEU A 690 2.17 11.00 -16.05
CA LEU A 690 1.40 10.23 -15.08
C LEU A 690 1.63 10.69 -13.63
N ASP A 691 2.30 11.82 -13.44
CA ASP A 691 2.49 12.44 -12.15
C ASP A 691 1.62 13.67 -12.01
N LEU A 692 0.96 13.81 -10.87
CA LEU A 692 0.08 14.92 -10.55
C LEU A 692 0.64 15.71 -9.37
N LEU A 693 0.67 17.02 -9.49
CA LEU A 693 0.91 17.96 -8.39
C LEU A 693 -0.40 18.68 -8.08
N ILE A 694 -0.96 18.38 -6.91
CA ILE A 694 -2.22 18.95 -6.44
C ILE A 694 -1.88 20.09 -5.50
N VAL A 695 -2.28 21.32 -5.86
CA VAL A 695 -2.00 22.52 -5.08
C VAL A 695 -3.27 22.97 -4.38
N GLY A 696 -3.25 22.97 -3.05
CA GLY A 696 -4.38 23.40 -2.20
C GLY A 696 -4.17 24.79 -1.62
N SER A 697 -5.26 25.54 -1.53
CA SER A 697 -5.30 26.89 -0.95
C SER A 697 -6.66 27.17 -0.31
N ASP A 698 -6.72 28.08 0.67
CA ASP A 698 -7.98 28.57 1.26
C ASP A 698 -8.54 29.79 0.52
N LYS A 699 -7.75 30.41 -0.36
CA LYS A 699 -8.16 31.53 -1.19
C LYS A 699 -7.84 31.24 -2.65
N PRO A 700 -8.56 31.84 -3.59
CA PRO A 700 -8.21 31.74 -5.00
C PRO A 700 -6.78 32.22 -5.26
N ILE A 701 -6.00 31.43 -6.00
CA ILE A 701 -4.65 31.83 -6.38
C ILE A 701 -4.76 32.84 -7.52
N THR A 702 -4.19 34.01 -7.33
CA THR A 702 -4.07 35.02 -8.39
C THR A 702 -2.64 35.13 -8.86
N LEU A 703 -2.42 34.91 -10.16
CA LEU A 703 -1.06 34.93 -10.73
C LEU A 703 -0.65 36.35 -11.14
N ASN A 704 0.52 36.75 -10.66
CA ASN A 704 1.18 37.96 -11.16
C ASN A 704 1.91 37.63 -12.47
N ARG A 705 1.33 38.04 -13.61
CA ARG A 705 1.83 37.80 -14.96
C ARG A 705 3.27 38.28 -15.15
N GLU A 706 3.60 39.49 -14.71
CA GLU A 706 4.91 40.07 -14.89
C GLU A 706 5.98 39.29 -14.12
N ARG A 707 5.65 38.88 -12.89
CA ARG A 707 6.53 38.06 -12.06
C ARG A 707 6.84 36.71 -12.72
N ILE A 708 5.82 36.03 -13.24
CA ILE A 708 6.01 34.74 -13.93
C ILE A 708 6.91 34.89 -15.15
N ILE A 709 6.62 35.87 -16.02
CA ILE A 709 7.47 36.15 -17.20
C ILE A 709 8.89 36.45 -16.78
N LYS A 710 9.09 37.27 -15.73
CA LYS A 710 10.43 37.60 -15.21
C LYS A 710 11.16 36.36 -14.71
N LYS A 711 10.46 35.41 -14.07
CA LYS A 711 11.05 34.12 -13.64
C LYS A 711 11.54 33.29 -14.81
N PHE A 712 10.76 33.17 -15.86
CA PHE A 712 11.17 32.44 -17.08
C PHE A 712 12.23 33.18 -17.91
N LEU A 713 12.64 34.37 -17.52
CA LEU A 713 13.79 35.10 -18.05
C LEU A 713 15.02 35.05 -17.11
N ASP A 714 14.86 34.54 -15.87
CA ASP A 714 15.96 34.40 -14.92
C ASP A 714 16.88 33.23 -15.34
N PRO A 715 18.18 33.49 -15.60
CA PRO A 715 19.13 32.44 -16.01
C PRO A 715 19.26 31.31 -14.97
N GLU A 716 19.13 31.61 -13.67
CA GLU A 716 19.22 30.61 -12.59
C GLU A 716 18.01 29.68 -12.63
N PHE A 717 16.79 30.20 -12.77
CA PHE A 717 15.59 29.40 -13.00
C PHE A 717 15.70 28.57 -14.28
N LEU A 718 16.12 29.19 -15.40
CA LEU A 718 16.28 28.51 -16.68
C LEU A 718 17.28 27.36 -16.61
N SER A 719 18.36 27.51 -15.82
CA SER A 719 19.36 26.45 -15.65
C SER A 719 18.76 25.16 -15.02
N THR A 720 17.71 25.26 -14.22
CA THR A 720 17.05 24.13 -13.60
C THR A 720 16.09 23.40 -14.56
N VAL A 721 15.39 24.13 -15.41
CA VAL A 721 14.39 23.57 -16.35
C VAL A 721 14.95 23.22 -17.73
N LYS A 722 16.10 23.77 -18.13
CA LYS A 722 16.80 23.45 -19.38
C LYS A 722 17.90 22.40 -19.16
N ASP A 723 17.54 21.21 -18.75
CA ASP A 723 18.50 20.11 -18.64
C ASP A 723 18.76 19.46 -20.02
N LYS A 724 20.03 19.35 -20.41
CA LYS A 724 20.44 18.76 -21.69
C LYS A 724 20.07 17.28 -21.80
N ASP A 725 20.02 16.59 -20.67
CA ASP A 725 19.75 15.17 -20.59
C ASP A 725 18.24 14.86 -20.53
N ASN A 726 17.42 15.87 -20.16
CA ASN A 726 15.97 15.73 -19.95
C ASN A 726 15.19 16.75 -20.81
N LYS A 727 15.11 16.50 -22.12
CA LYS A 727 14.39 17.35 -23.11
C LYS A 727 12.87 17.50 -22.85
N GLY A 728 12.37 17.06 -21.72
CA GLY A 728 10.97 16.95 -21.40
C GLY A 728 10.45 17.90 -20.35
N ILE A 729 11.32 18.71 -19.75
CA ILE A 729 10.93 19.62 -18.70
C ILE A 729 10.27 20.85 -19.33
N PRO A 730 9.06 21.26 -18.88
CA PRO A 730 8.47 22.53 -19.28
C PRO A 730 9.40 23.71 -18.95
N ASP A 731 9.90 24.38 -19.97
CA ASP A 731 10.93 25.42 -19.87
C ASP A 731 10.45 26.80 -20.37
N THR A 732 9.17 26.93 -20.71
CA THR A 732 8.54 28.19 -21.13
C THR A 732 7.26 28.45 -20.34
N VAL A 733 6.79 29.71 -20.31
CA VAL A 733 5.53 30.12 -19.66
C VAL A 733 4.35 29.33 -20.24
N GLU A 734 4.35 29.11 -21.55
CA GLU A 734 3.30 28.38 -22.27
C GLU A 734 3.24 26.92 -21.81
N LYS A 735 4.38 26.25 -21.71
CA LYS A 735 4.48 24.88 -21.23
C LYS A 735 4.09 24.75 -19.74
N PHE A 736 4.42 25.78 -18.93
CA PHE A 736 3.97 25.84 -17.54
C PHE A 736 2.44 25.93 -17.45
N VAL A 737 1.86 26.87 -18.24
CA VAL A 737 0.39 27.02 -18.30
C VAL A 737 -0.29 25.73 -18.73
N SER A 738 0.28 25.05 -19.72
CA SER A 738 -0.28 23.81 -20.27
C SER A 738 -0.19 22.59 -19.32
N MET A 739 0.61 22.66 -18.27
CA MET A 739 0.62 21.62 -17.23
C MET A 739 -0.62 21.68 -16.33
N ASN A 740 -1.30 22.82 -16.24
CA ASN A 740 -2.48 22.94 -15.42
C ASN A 740 -3.67 22.23 -16.07
N LEU A 741 -4.12 21.15 -15.44
CA LEU A 741 -5.24 20.33 -15.91
C LEU A 741 -6.57 20.84 -15.37
N ILE A 742 -6.58 21.32 -14.13
CA ILE A 742 -7.78 21.73 -13.42
C ILE A 742 -7.43 22.93 -12.54
N GLY A 743 -8.31 23.91 -12.49
CA GLY A 743 -8.16 25.09 -11.63
C GLY A 743 -9.46 25.58 -11.06
N ASP A 744 -9.40 26.16 -9.92
CA ASP A 744 -10.19 27.13 -9.13
C ASP A 744 -11.47 26.72 -8.40
N LYS A 745 -12.05 25.56 -8.51
CA LYS A 745 -13.26 25.29 -7.71
C LYS A 745 -13.18 23.98 -6.94
N LYS A 746 -13.95 23.97 -5.83
CA LYS A 746 -14.23 22.74 -5.06
C LYS A 746 -14.38 21.60 -5.99
N TYR A 747 -13.47 20.65 -5.87
CA TYR A 747 -13.56 19.42 -6.63
C TYR A 747 -14.81 18.68 -6.20
N GLN A 748 -15.84 18.88 -6.95
CA GLN A 748 -16.84 17.84 -7.14
C GLN A 748 -16.50 17.22 -8.48
N ILE A 749 -15.56 16.27 -8.47
CA ILE A 749 -15.41 15.39 -9.61
C ILE A 749 -16.59 14.44 -9.56
N TYR A 750 -17.68 14.88 -10.14
CA TYR A 750 -18.88 14.09 -10.27
C TYR A 750 -18.65 13.01 -11.32
N TYR A 751 -18.51 11.79 -10.86
CA TYR A 751 -18.97 10.63 -11.61
C TYR A 751 -20.35 10.25 -11.05
N GLY A 752 -21.38 10.77 -11.66
CA GLY A 752 -22.73 10.18 -11.81
C GLY A 752 -23.56 9.84 -10.57
N ARG A 753 -23.22 10.26 -9.35
CA ARG A 753 -24.08 10.00 -8.18
C ARG A 753 -24.22 11.24 -7.29
N GLY A 754 -25.47 11.45 -6.85
CA GLY A 754 -25.82 12.57 -5.99
C GLY A 754 -25.01 12.68 -4.70
N ASP A 755 -25.18 13.79 -4.00
CA ASP A 755 -24.39 14.34 -2.87
C ASP A 755 -24.14 13.41 -1.65
N GLU A 756 -24.61 12.16 -1.63
CA GLU A 756 -24.76 11.42 -0.38
C GLU A 756 -23.58 10.54 0.00
N ASP A 757 -22.63 10.17 -0.89
CA ASP A 757 -21.53 9.25 -0.53
C ASP A 757 -20.18 9.61 -1.14
N LEU A 758 -19.66 10.80 -0.85
CA LEU A 758 -18.29 11.15 -1.18
C LEU A 758 -17.32 10.39 -0.24
N LEU A 759 -16.86 9.21 -0.65
CA LEU A 759 -15.85 8.47 0.09
C LEU A 759 -14.57 9.29 0.23
N VAL A 760 -14.06 9.37 1.45
CA VAL A 760 -12.81 10.03 1.80
C VAL A 760 -11.88 9.04 2.52
N ASN A 761 -10.59 9.27 2.41
CA ASN A 761 -9.58 8.50 3.12
C ASN A 761 -9.28 9.14 4.48
N GLU A 762 -9.46 8.39 5.55
CA GLU A 762 -9.25 8.86 6.93
C GLU A 762 -8.24 7.98 7.68
N ASP A 763 -7.59 8.52 8.71
CA ASP A 763 -6.63 7.77 9.54
C ASP A 763 -7.26 6.50 10.14
N LYS A 764 -8.52 6.60 10.57
CA LYS A 764 -9.27 5.50 11.19
C LYS A 764 -10.05 4.65 10.17
N PHE A 765 -10.13 5.09 8.92
CA PHE A 765 -10.75 4.37 7.80
C PHE A 765 -9.88 4.50 6.54
N PRO A 766 -8.73 3.79 6.47
CA PRO A 766 -7.70 3.97 5.45
C PRO A 766 -8.02 3.21 4.15
N ILE A 767 -9.02 3.63 3.39
CA ILE A 767 -9.51 2.94 2.18
C ILE A 767 -8.39 2.80 1.13
N ILE A 768 -7.65 3.88 0.87
CA ILE A 768 -6.61 3.91 -0.17
C ILE A 768 -5.52 2.86 0.12
N GLU A 769 -5.12 2.65 1.38
CA GLU A 769 -4.08 1.69 1.75
C GLU A 769 -4.45 0.24 1.40
N TYR A 770 -5.73 -0.10 1.43
CA TYR A 770 -6.23 -1.45 1.15
C TYR A 770 -6.61 -1.66 -0.31
N GLU A 771 -7.05 -0.63 -1.03
CA GLU A 771 -7.43 -0.72 -2.44
C GLU A 771 -6.24 -0.53 -3.39
N ALA A 772 -5.26 0.31 -3.03
CA ALA A 772 -4.12 0.61 -3.89
C ALA A 772 -3.27 -0.61 -4.29
N PRO A 773 -3.03 -1.64 -3.44
CA PRO A 773 -2.32 -2.85 -3.85
C PRO A 773 -3.02 -3.65 -4.97
N ARG A 774 -4.35 -3.63 -5.00
CA ARG A 774 -5.13 -4.26 -6.08
C ARG A 774 -4.99 -3.48 -7.38
N ALA A 775 -5.08 -2.16 -7.32
CA ALA A 775 -4.87 -1.30 -8.48
C ALA A 775 -3.44 -1.40 -9.02
N PHE A 776 -2.44 -1.46 -8.12
CA PHE A 776 -1.04 -1.74 -8.47
C PHE A 776 -0.89 -3.08 -9.20
N PHE A 777 -1.54 -4.16 -8.71
CA PHE A 777 -1.51 -5.47 -9.38
C PHE A 777 -2.08 -5.38 -10.80
N VAL A 778 -3.25 -4.75 -10.98
CA VAL A 778 -3.87 -4.59 -12.31
C VAL A 778 -2.97 -3.74 -13.20
N GLY A 779 -2.33 -2.71 -12.64
CA GLY A 779 -1.35 -1.88 -13.33
C GLY A 779 -1.95 -0.96 -14.39
N ARG A 780 -3.22 -0.60 -14.24
CA ARG A 780 -3.87 0.38 -15.11
C ARG A 780 -3.41 1.79 -14.77
N THR A 781 -3.64 2.68 -15.71
CA THR A 781 -3.51 4.12 -15.52
C THR A 781 -4.93 4.69 -15.41
N SER A 782 -5.13 5.62 -14.48
CA SER A 782 -6.37 6.37 -14.42
C SER A 782 -6.35 7.48 -15.46
N ASP A 783 -7.31 7.48 -16.36
CA ASP A 783 -7.48 8.51 -17.39
C ASP A 783 -8.52 9.58 -17.01
N ILE A 784 -9.19 9.41 -15.86
CA ILE A 784 -10.30 10.26 -15.44
C ILE A 784 -9.91 11.74 -15.34
N ILE A 785 -8.74 12.04 -14.78
CA ILE A 785 -8.26 13.42 -14.61
C ILE A 785 -8.04 14.09 -15.97
N PHE A 786 -7.54 13.33 -16.95
CA PHE A 786 -7.32 13.83 -18.29
C PHE A 786 -8.62 14.04 -19.03
N SER A 787 -9.60 13.14 -18.84
CA SER A 787 -10.95 13.28 -19.41
C SER A 787 -11.69 14.52 -18.83
N ILE A 788 -11.55 14.77 -17.52
CA ILE A 788 -12.11 15.96 -16.88
C ILE A 788 -11.41 17.22 -17.39
N ALA A 789 -10.09 17.21 -17.48
CA ALA A 789 -9.32 18.32 -18.02
C ALA A 789 -9.71 18.61 -19.48
N GLU A 790 -9.90 17.58 -20.31
CA GLU A 790 -10.41 17.71 -21.67
C GLU A 790 -11.77 18.40 -21.72
N THR A 791 -12.69 18.00 -20.86
CA THR A 791 -14.03 18.61 -20.75
C THR A 791 -13.96 20.06 -20.27
N ASN A 792 -13.13 20.34 -19.27
CA ASN A 792 -12.99 21.70 -18.69
C ASN A 792 -12.25 22.66 -19.62
N MET A 793 -11.27 22.20 -20.40
CA MET A 793 -10.56 23.05 -21.39
C MET A 793 -11.47 23.56 -22.49
N SER A 794 -12.53 22.82 -22.86
CA SER A 794 -13.50 23.30 -23.84
C SER A 794 -14.41 24.41 -23.29
N TYR A 795 -14.58 24.52 -21.95
CA TYR A 795 -15.51 25.46 -21.35
C TYR A 795 -14.90 26.56 -20.46
N ASN A 796 -13.76 26.28 -19.81
CA ASN A 796 -13.09 27.22 -18.93
C ASN A 796 -11.59 26.95 -18.88
N TYR A 797 -10.82 27.85 -19.52
CA TYR A 797 -9.42 28.01 -19.10
C TYR A 797 -9.44 28.30 -17.59
N SER A 798 -8.56 27.63 -16.83
CA SER A 798 -8.55 27.79 -15.39
C SER A 798 -8.50 29.29 -15.00
N SER A 799 -9.19 29.64 -13.96
CA SER A 799 -9.22 31.03 -13.47
C SER A 799 -7.82 31.56 -13.08
N LEU A 800 -6.85 30.67 -12.88
CA LEU A 800 -5.44 31.03 -12.69
C LEU A 800 -4.88 31.84 -13.84
N PHE A 801 -5.30 31.52 -15.05
CA PHE A 801 -4.78 32.14 -16.26
C PHE A 801 -5.92 32.84 -16.96
N THR A 802 -5.95 34.12 -16.89
CA THR A 802 -6.90 34.91 -17.68
C THR A 802 -6.74 34.54 -19.17
N LYS A 803 -7.85 34.36 -19.91
CA LYS A 803 -7.87 34.07 -21.36
C LYS A 803 -6.80 34.83 -22.17
N PRO A 804 -6.51 36.12 -21.91
CA PRO A 804 -5.44 36.84 -22.57
C PRO A 804 -4.04 36.27 -22.37
N LEU A 805 -3.71 35.65 -21.23
CA LEU A 805 -2.36 35.16 -20.95
C LEU A 805 -2.00 33.98 -21.88
N ILE A 806 -2.92 33.04 -22.03
CA ILE A 806 -2.72 31.88 -22.92
C ILE A 806 -2.65 32.31 -24.38
N LYS A 807 -3.60 33.13 -24.79
CA LYS A 807 -3.66 33.63 -26.15
C LYS A 807 -2.46 34.48 -26.54
N ASP A 808 -1.94 35.28 -25.62
CA ASP A 808 -0.74 36.07 -25.82
C ASP A 808 0.55 35.26 -25.76
N SER A 809 0.54 34.15 -25.01
CA SER A 809 1.69 33.26 -24.90
C SER A 809 1.92 32.50 -26.22
N PHE A 810 0.89 31.88 -26.74
CA PHE A 810 1.00 31.21 -28.06
C PHE A 810 1.23 32.19 -29.22
N LYS A 811 0.67 33.41 -29.14
CA LYS A 811 0.96 34.47 -30.11
C LYS A 811 2.42 34.89 -30.18
N ARG A 812 3.21 34.69 -29.11
CA ARG A 812 4.64 35.00 -29.08
C ARG A 812 5.52 33.85 -29.58
N MET A 813 4.96 32.62 -29.61
CA MET A 813 5.65 31.48 -30.21
C MET A 813 5.51 31.55 -31.71
N GLY A 814 6.66 31.36 -32.41
CA GLY A 814 6.62 31.09 -33.83
C GLY A 814 5.88 29.79 -34.14
N MET A 815 5.28 29.65 -35.32
CA MET A 815 4.56 28.46 -35.76
C MET A 815 5.38 27.18 -35.54
N ASN A 816 6.66 27.20 -35.88
CA ASN A 816 7.57 26.05 -35.69
C ASN A 816 7.73 25.65 -34.22
N GLU A 817 7.77 26.62 -33.30
CA GLU A 817 7.84 26.35 -31.86
C GLU A 817 6.57 25.74 -31.33
N ILE A 818 5.40 26.16 -31.81
CA ILE A 818 4.10 25.56 -31.46
C ILE A 818 4.03 24.11 -31.97
N ILE A 819 4.50 23.86 -33.19
CA ILE A 819 4.54 22.52 -33.79
C ILE A 819 5.49 21.58 -33.02
N ASP A 820 6.68 22.06 -32.69
CA ASP A 820 7.65 21.29 -31.91
C ASP A 820 7.14 21.03 -30.49
N PHE A 821 6.42 21.95 -29.93
CA PHE A 821 5.70 21.79 -28.67
C PHE A 821 4.63 20.69 -28.75
N ILE A 822 3.78 20.71 -29.79
CA ILE A 822 2.76 19.68 -30.03
C ILE A 822 3.43 18.31 -30.20
N LYS A 823 4.41 18.18 -31.11
CA LYS A 823 5.15 16.93 -31.35
C LYS A 823 5.80 16.39 -30.10
N SER A 824 6.48 17.26 -29.34
CA SER A 824 7.13 16.84 -28.10
C SER A 824 6.13 16.40 -27.03
N SER A 825 4.96 17.00 -26.99
CA SER A 825 3.85 16.64 -26.08
C SER A 825 3.19 15.31 -26.48
N GLU A 826 3.03 15.03 -27.76
CA GLU A 826 2.56 13.75 -28.29
C GLU A 826 3.52 12.60 -28.00
N ILE A 827 4.82 12.79 -28.25
CA ILE A 827 5.88 11.79 -27.95
C ILE A 827 5.87 11.44 -26.45
N ARG A 828 5.52 12.38 -25.58
CA ARG A 828 5.42 12.18 -24.13
C ARG A 828 4.06 11.65 -23.68
N GLY A 829 3.12 11.43 -24.57
CA GLY A 829 1.76 11.03 -24.26
C GLY A 829 0.94 12.13 -23.55
N GLN A 830 1.39 13.38 -23.60
CA GLN A 830 0.68 14.56 -23.07
C GLN A 830 -0.41 15.01 -24.03
N LYS A 831 -1.40 14.16 -24.30
CA LYS A 831 -2.47 14.39 -25.28
C LYS A 831 -3.21 15.71 -25.08
N ILE A 832 -3.46 16.13 -23.84
CA ILE A 832 -4.17 17.36 -23.51
C ILE A 832 -3.34 18.59 -23.93
N VAL A 833 -2.05 18.54 -23.66
CA VAL A 833 -1.13 19.64 -23.97
C VAL A 833 -0.97 19.81 -25.49
N SER A 834 -0.87 18.69 -26.21
CA SER A 834 -0.84 18.73 -27.68
C SER A 834 -2.15 19.28 -28.25
N ARG A 835 -3.29 18.87 -27.70
CA ARG A 835 -4.63 19.34 -28.09
C ARG A 835 -4.82 20.85 -27.87
N SER A 836 -4.30 21.39 -26.75
CA SER A 836 -4.37 22.84 -26.49
C SER A 836 -3.58 23.64 -27.54
N GLY A 837 -2.43 23.14 -27.98
CA GLY A 837 -1.64 23.74 -29.07
C GLY A 837 -2.42 23.71 -30.40
N PHE A 838 -3.04 22.57 -30.73
CA PHE A 838 -3.89 22.45 -31.94
C PHE A 838 -5.10 23.38 -31.88
N ALA A 839 -5.82 23.41 -30.77
CA ALA A 839 -6.98 24.30 -30.61
C ALA A 839 -6.58 25.77 -30.79
N PHE A 840 -5.41 26.17 -30.28
CA PHE A 840 -4.89 27.53 -30.48
C PHE A 840 -4.56 27.82 -31.95
N ILE A 841 -3.91 26.88 -32.65
CA ILE A 841 -3.62 27.01 -34.09
C ILE A 841 -4.91 27.23 -34.86
N MET A 842 -5.93 26.42 -34.61
CA MET A 842 -7.23 26.48 -35.27
C MET A 842 -8.00 27.77 -34.96
N ASP A 843 -8.09 28.19 -33.71
CA ASP A 843 -8.79 29.39 -33.26
C ASP A 843 -8.20 30.70 -33.85
N ASN A 844 -6.93 30.66 -34.25
CA ASN A 844 -6.23 31.82 -34.81
C ASN A 844 -5.95 31.71 -36.32
N ASN A 845 -6.45 30.66 -37.01
CA ASN A 845 -6.17 30.38 -38.42
C ASN A 845 -4.69 30.45 -38.82
N LEU A 846 -3.79 30.07 -37.89
CA LEU A 846 -2.32 30.20 -38.10
C LEU A 846 -1.73 29.15 -39.03
N ASP A 847 -2.52 28.19 -39.44
CA ASP A 847 -2.14 27.03 -40.26
C ASP A 847 -2.44 27.22 -41.75
N ARG A 848 -3.27 28.22 -42.13
CA ARG A 848 -3.63 28.49 -43.54
C ARG A 848 -2.39 28.72 -44.46
N GLU A 849 -1.27 29.17 -43.88
CA GLU A 849 -0.05 29.46 -44.63
C GLU A 849 0.99 28.34 -44.56
N ASN A 850 0.75 27.25 -43.75
CA ASN A 850 1.75 26.23 -43.51
C ASN A 850 1.34 24.85 -44.03
N ILE A 851 1.59 24.60 -45.31
CA ILE A 851 1.29 23.32 -46.01
C ILE A 851 1.89 22.11 -45.31
N TYR A 852 3.02 22.25 -44.61
CA TYR A 852 3.65 21.16 -43.85
C TYR A 852 2.79 20.69 -42.66
N VAL A 853 2.19 21.63 -41.92
CA VAL A 853 1.30 21.34 -40.80
C VAL A 853 0.06 20.63 -41.29
N ILE A 854 -0.58 21.14 -42.35
CA ILE A 854 -1.78 20.59 -42.95
C ILE A 854 -1.56 19.16 -43.45
N ASN A 855 -0.45 18.89 -44.12
CA ASN A 855 -0.17 17.56 -44.70
C ASN A 855 0.25 16.51 -43.70
N ASN A 856 0.83 16.90 -42.57
CA ASN A 856 1.27 15.95 -41.51
C ASN A 856 0.23 15.76 -40.38
N HIS A 857 -0.86 16.56 -40.40
CA HIS A 857 -1.94 16.45 -39.41
C HIS A 857 -3.30 16.30 -40.12
N PRO A 858 -3.75 15.05 -40.32
CA PRO A 858 -5.01 14.74 -41.04
C PRO A 858 -6.22 15.47 -40.48
N ASP A 859 -6.19 15.82 -39.23
CA ASP A 859 -7.29 16.50 -38.54
C ASP A 859 -7.41 17.97 -38.97
N LEU A 860 -6.31 18.67 -39.09
CA LEU A 860 -6.26 20.03 -39.58
C LEU A 860 -6.72 20.08 -41.05
N LEU A 861 -6.26 19.12 -41.85
CA LEU A 861 -6.73 18.99 -43.26
C LEU A 861 -8.24 18.78 -43.32
N ALA A 862 -8.81 17.90 -42.46
CA ALA A 862 -10.25 17.68 -42.45
C ALA A 862 -11.00 18.93 -41.99
N TYR A 863 -10.52 19.70 -41.00
CA TYR A 863 -11.10 20.96 -40.53
C TYR A 863 -11.18 22.02 -41.65
N TYR A 864 -10.09 22.19 -42.43
CA TYR A 864 -10.12 23.14 -43.55
C TYR A 864 -11.05 22.69 -44.66
N THR A 865 -11.03 21.41 -45.00
CA THR A 865 -12.00 20.85 -45.97
C THR A 865 -13.43 21.11 -45.52
N PHE A 866 -13.67 21.10 -44.19
CA PHE A 866 -14.98 21.45 -43.63
C PHE A 866 -15.29 22.94 -43.79
N ILE A 867 -14.36 23.86 -43.38
CA ILE A 867 -14.61 25.31 -43.48
C ILE A 867 -14.82 25.76 -44.94
N GLU A 868 -14.04 25.20 -45.86
CA GLU A 868 -14.14 25.55 -47.29
C GLU A 868 -15.41 25.06 -47.96
N ASN A 869 -16.00 23.97 -47.48
CA ASN A 869 -17.17 23.36 -48.12
C ASN A 869 -18.53 23.76 -47.51
N TYR A 870 -18.53 24.56 -46.42
CA TYR A 870 -19.78 24.86 -45.69
C TYR A 870 -20.11 26.34 -45.61
N PRO A 871 -21.24 26.75 -46.28
CA PRO A 871 -21.79 28.08 -46.16
C PRO A 871 -22.51 28.31 -44.83
N SER A 872 -22.64 29.57 -44.44
CA SER A 872 -23.24 30.01 -43.20
C SER A 872 -24.77 29.94 -43.12
N GLU A 873 -25.45 29.64 -44.22
CA GLU A 873 -26.93 29.69 -44.31
C GLU A 873 -27.55 28.29 -44.33
N LYS A 874 -28.60 28.09 -43.54
CA LYS A 874 -29.32 26.83 -43.33
C LYS A 874 -29.87 26.18 -44.58
N ASP A 875 -30.32 27.01 -45.53
CA ASP A 875 -30.97 26.54 -46.75
C ASP A 875 -30.01 25.96 -47.83
N SER A 876 -28.74 25.95 -47.60
CA SER A 876 -27.71 25.48 -48.53
C SER A 876 -27.25 24.03 -48.31
N TYR A 877 -27.82 23.29 -47.37
CA TYR A 877 -27.47 21.92 -47.07
C TYR A 877 -28.15 20.89 -47.99
N SER A 878 -27.51 20.54 -49.11
CA SER A 878 -27.93 19.36 -49.88
C SER A 878 -27.56 18.07 -49.14
N LYS A 879 -28.30 16.99 -49.45
CA LYS A 879 -28.05 15.67 -48.82
C LYS A 879 -26.59 15.19 -49.04
N ASP A 880 -26.04 15.38 -50.23
CA ASP A 880 -24.66 14.97 -50.56
C ASP A 880 -23.62 15.78 -49.74
N LYS A 881 -23.89 17.08 -49.54
CA LYS A 881 -23.05 17.91 -48.68
C LYS A 881 -23.14 17.46 -47.22
N CYS A 882 -24.32 17.10 -46.74
CA CYS A 882 -24.51 16.57 -45.40
C CYS A 882 -23.79 15.25 -45.18
N LEU A 883 -23.83 14.33 -46.14
CA LEU A 883 -23.09 13.06 -46.06
C LEU A 883 -21.55 13.28 -46.10
N THR A 884 -21.09 14.24 -46.89
CA THR A 884 -19.68 14.62 -46.92
C THR A 884 -19.24 15.19 -45.57
N LEU A 885 -20.04 16.05 -44.95
CA LEU A 885 -19.83 16.62 -43.64
C LEU A 885 -19.75 15.55 -42.57
N ILE A 886 -20.74 14.64 -42.51
CA ILE A 886 -20.74 13.54 -41.54
C ILE A 886 -19.50 12.66 -41.69
N GLY A 887 -19.08 12.38 -42.94
CA GLY A 887 -17.85 11.63 -43.24
C GLY A 887 -16.57 12.33 -42.73
N ILE A 888 -16.49 13.64 -42.87
CA ILE A 888 -15.40 14.47 -42.37
C ILE A 888 -15.39 14.44 -40.84
N ILE A 889 -16.52 14.72 -40.19
CA ILE A 889 -16.65 14.74 -38.74
C ILE A 889 -16.36 13.36 -38.13
N LYS A 890 -16.78 12.29 -38.81
CA LYS A 890 -16.45 10.91 -38.39
C LYS A 890 -14.95 10.66 -38.34
N LYS A 891 -14.18 11.12 -39.31
CA LYS A 891 -12.71 11.01 -39.28
C LYS A 891 -12.11 11.68 -38.06
N TYR A 892 -12.71 12.78 -37.59
CA TYR A 892 -12.30 13.44 -36.36
C TYR A 892 -12.61 12.65 -35.11
N THR A 893 -13.75 11.99 -35.03
CA THR A 893 -14.15 11.16 -33.90
C THR A 893 -13.38 9.85 -33.86
N ASP A 894 -12.98 9.31 -35.03
CA ASP A 894 -12.17 8.09 -35.13
C ASP A 894 -10.66 8.34 -34.84
N SER A 895 -10.15 9.54 -35.16
CA SER A 895 -8.82 9.97 -34.73
C SER A 895 -8.95 10.56 -33.33
N THR A 896 -8.17 10.09 -32.36
CA THR A 896 -8.15 10.57 -30.96
C THR A 896 -7.70 12.04 -30.83
N THR A 897 -8.08 12.93 -31.76
CA THR A 897 -7.54 14.27 -31.89
C THR A 897 -8.50 15.39 -31.51
N SER A 898 -7.94 16.42 -31.17
CA SER A 898 -8.21 17.65 -30.42
C SER A 898 -9.19 18.69 -30.97
N ILE A 899 -9.79 18.47 -32.14
CA ILE A 899 -10.68 19.48 -32.74
C ILE A 899 -11.97 19.66 -31.95
N PHE A 900 -12.48 18.58 -31.34
CA PHE A 900 -13.68 18.65 -30.50
C PHE A 900 -13.48 19.45 -29.21
N TYR A 901 -12.25 19.81 -28.87
CA TYR A 901 -11.92 20.67 -27.73
C TYR A 901 -11.67 22.14 -28.15
N SER A 902 -11.83 22.46 -29.42
CA SER A 902 -11.75 23.84 -29.91
C SER A 902 -13.11 24.56 -29.72
N SER A 903 -13.06 25.88 -29.73
CA SER A 903 -14.25 26.73 -29.72
C SER A 903 -15.19 26.50 -30.95
N GLN A 904 -14.72 25.76 -31.93
CA GLN A 904 -15.46 25.44 -33.17
C GLN A 904 -16.30 24.16 -33.05
N SER A 905 -16.06 23.29 -32.08
CA SER A 905 -16.82 22.03 -31.90
C SER A 905 -18.33 22.21 -31.82
N PRO A 906 -18.87 23.15 -30.99
CA PRO A 906 -20.32 23.36 -30.96
C PRO A 906 -20.89 23.77 -32.34
N LYS A 907 -20.10 24.52 -33.12
CA LYS A 907 -20.51 24.93 -34.47
C LYS A 907 -20.53 23.74 -35.44
N MET A 908 -19.52 22.85 -35.36
CA MET A 908 -19.52 21.63 -36.17
C MET A 908 -20.69 20.71 -35.87
N LEU A 909 -21.00 20.51 -34.57
CA LEU A 909 -22.16 19.71 -34.16
C LEU A 909 -23.50 20.34 -34.57
N SER A 910 -23.62 21.67 -34.53
CA SER A 910 -24.82 22.36 -35.00
C SER A 910 -25.09 22.13 -36.51
N HIS A 911 -24.04 21.94 -37.28
CA HIS A 911 -24.20 21.59 -38.72
C HIS A 911 -24.74 20.18 -38.92
N ILE A 912 -24.32 19.20 -38.09
CA ILE A 912 -24.92 17.84 -38.11
C ILE A 912 -26.40 17.93 -37.73
N ASP A 913 -26.73 18.68 -36.65
CA ASP A 913 -28.13 18.86 -36.24
C ASP A 913 -28.98 19.50 -37.37
N ASN A 914 -28.46 20.51 -38.06
CA ASN A 914 -29.13 21.12 -39.21
C ASN A 914 -29.33 20.11 -40.36
N CYS A 915 -28.33 19.29 -40.66
CA CYS A 915 -28.42 18.23 -41.65
C CYS A 915 -29.53 17.21 -41.31
N ILE A 916 -29.61 16.78 -40.04
CA ILE A 916 -30.63 15.83 -39.59
C ILE A 916 -32.03 16.45 -39.63
N GLU A 917 -32.15 17.73 -39.27
CA GLU A 917 -33.44 18.44 -39.35
C GLU A 917 -33.96 18.62 -40.79
N LEU A 918 -33.05 18.83 -41.74
CA LEU A 918 -33.42 19.01 -43.17
C LEU A 918 -33.62 17.67 -43.91
N HIS A 919 -32.92 16.63 -43.49
CA HIS A 919 -32.93 15.31 -44.13
C HIS A 919 -33.19 14.22 -43.07
N SER A 920 -34.48 13.91 -42.87
CA SER A 920 -34.95 13.01 -41.82
C SER A 920 -34.38 11.57 -41.90
N ASP A 921 -33.99 11.12 -43.08
CA ASP A 921 -33.36 9.83 -43.28
C ASP A 921 -31.98 9.71 -42.64
N LEU A 922 -31.34 10.84 -42.30
CA LEU A 922 -30.07 10.86 -41.54
C LEU A 922 -30.21 10.46 -40.06
N TYR A 923 -31.43 10.37 -39.49
CA TYR A 923 -31.65 9.72 -38.20
C TYR A 923 -31.21 8.26 -38.20
N ALA A 924 -31.21 7.61 -39.35
CA ALA A 924 -30.75 6.23 -39.54
C ALA A 924 -29.30 6.14 -40.04
N ASN A 925 -28.53 7.22 -40.01
CA ASN A 925 -27.15 7.20 -40.45
C ASN A 925 -26.23 6.74 -39.29
N LYS A 926 -25.64 5.54 -39.43
CA LYS A 926 -24.77 4.93 -38.39
C LYS A 926 -23.55 5.75 -38.02
N ASP A 927 -23.04 6.56 -38.93
CA ASP A 927 -21.89 7.42 -38.66
C ASP A 927 -22.27 8.57 -37.74
N VAL A 928 -23.50 9.10 -37.85
CA VAL A 928 -24.05 10.09 -36.90
C VAL A 928 -24.19 9.47 -35.49
N TRP A 929 -24.69 8.24 -35.39
CA TRP A 929 -24.82 7.52 -34.14
C TRP A 929 -23.45 7.30 -33.51
N LYS A 930 -22.46 6.89 -34.29
CA LYS A 930 -21.09 6.70 -33.84
C LYS A 930 -20.47 8.00 -33.34
N ILE A 931 -20.67 9.12 -34.03
CA ILE A 931 -20.18 10.44 -33.62
C ILE A 931 -20.77 10.82 -32.25
N TYR A 932 -22.10 10.76 -32.11
CA TYR A 932 -22.78 11.16 -30.88
C TYR A 932 -22.44 10.22 -29.71
N PHE A 933 -22.30 8.92 -29.97
CA PHE A 933 -21.84 7.96 -28.99
C PHE A 933 -20.40 8.26 -28.50
N THR A 934 -19.46 8.47 -29.44
CA THR A 934 -18.05 8.75 -29.12
C THR A 934 -17.89 10.04 -28.33
N LEU A 935 -18.78 11.02 -28.56
CA LEU A 935 -18.77 12.30 -27.84
C LEU A 935 -19.61 12.31 -26.55
N GLY A 936 -20.26 11.21 -26.21
CA GLY A 936 -21.08 11.09 -25.00
C GLY A 936 -22.36 11.96 -24.98
N LEU A 937 -22.93 12.26 -26.15
CA LEU A 937 -24.06 13.17 -26.28
C LEU A 937 -25.40 12.46 -26.06
N SER A 938 -25.77 12.23 -24.81
CA SER A 938 -26.96 11.47 -24.38
C SER A 938 -28.27 11.93 -25.03
N ASP A 939 -28.58 13.23 -24.95
CA ASP A 939 -29.82 13.78 -25.46
C ASP A 939 -29.94 13.62 -26.98
N LYS A 940 -28.81 13.71 -27.68
CA LYS A 940 -28.78 13.56 -29.13
C LYS A 940 -28.95 12.09 -29.55
N LEU A 941 -28.32 11.14 -28.85
CA LEU A 941 -28.53 9.71 -29.09
C LEU A 941 -29.97 9.30 -28.80
N LYS A 942 -30.56 9.80 -27.72
CA LYS A 942 -31.97 9.55 -27.41
C LYS A 942 -32.90 10.08 -28.50
N ARG A 943 -32.66 11.30 -28.98
CA ARG A 943 -33.41 11.89 -30.09
C ARG A 943 -33.28 11.07 -31.38
N LEU A 944 -32.10 10.53 -31.70
CA LEU A 944 -31.92 9.63 -32.83
C LEU A 944 -32.76 8.36 -32.67
N TYR A 945 -32.77 7.76 -31.49
CA TYR A 945 -33.53 6.55 -31.20
C TYR A 945 -35.06 6.77 -31.33
N GLU A 946 -35.57 7.84 -30.76
CA GLU A 946 -37.01 8.18 -30.80
C GLU A 946 -37.51 8.37 -32.22
N ASN A 947 -36.65 8.81 -33.14
CA ASN A 947 -37.02 9.03 -34.55
C ASN A 947 -36.68 7.83 -35.47
N LEU A 948 -35.96 6.82 -34.98
CA LEU A 948 -35.56 5.63 -35.75
C LEU A 948 -36.75 4.77 -36.25
N PRO A 949 -37.84 4.56 -35.47
CA PRO A 949 -38.97 3.76 -35.93
C PRO A 949 -39.70 4.33 -37.18
N ASN A 950 -39.61 5.63 -37.41
CA ASN A 950 -40.28 6.31 -38.54
C ASN A 950 -39.49 6.16 -39.86
N GLN A 951 -38.33 5.51 -39.85
CA GLN A 951 -37.49 5.34 -41.04
C GLN A 951 -37.73 3.98 -41.69
N THR A 952 -38.09 4.00 -42.98
CA THR A 952 -38.30 2.80 -43.80
C THR A 952 -37.04 2.49 -44.63
N GLY A 953 -36.69 1.19 -44.78
CA GLY A 953 -35.59 0.76 -45.66
C GLY A 953 -34.22 0.66 -45.02
N ILE A 954 -34.11 0.70 -43.66
CA ILE A 954 -32.85 0.50 -42.96
C ILE A 954 -32.45 -0.96 -43.03
N ASP A 955 -31.18 -1.25 -43.44
CA ASP A 955 -30.61 -2.59 -43.31
C ASP A 955 -30.58 -3.01 -41.84
N GLU A 956 -31.03 -4.21 -41.55
CA GLU A 956 -31.13 -4.76 -40.21
C GLU A 956 -29.80 -4.79 -39.50
N LYS A 957 -28.70 -5.01 -40.22
CA LYS A 957 -27.34 -4.98 -39.71
C LYS A 957 -26.95 -3.61 -39.17
N ASP A 958 -27.26 -2.55 -39.90
CA ASP A 958 -26.99 -1.17 -39.51
C ASP A 958 -27.86 -0.75 -38.31
N ARG A 959 -29.10 -1.23 -38.25
CA ARG A 959 -30.01 -1.00 -37.11
C ARG A 959 -29.45 -1.64 -35.81
N ILE A 960 -28.91 -2.86 -35.88
CA ILE A 960 -28.30 -3.54 -34.75
C ILE A 960 -27.03 -2.79 -34.32
N GLU A 961 -26.20 -2.29 -35.23
CA GLU A 961 -25.03 -1.49 -34.93
C GLU A 961 -25.40 -0.18 -34.20
N MET A 962 -26.39 0.55 -34.68
CA MET A 962 -26.88 1.78 -34.05
C MET A 962 -27.41 1.53 -32.62
N LEU A 963 -28.21 0.48 -32.42
CA LEU A 963 -28.72 0.10 -31.12
C LEU A 963 -27.59 -0.36 -30.17
N SER A 964 -26.52 -0.95 -30.71
CA SER A 964 -25.34 -1.30 -29.93
C SER A 964 -24.68 -0.07 -29.31
N TYR A 965 -24.60 1.04 -30.03
CA TYR A 965 -24.08 2.31 -29.48
C TYR A 965 -24.95 2.84 -28.32
N LEU A 966 -26.27 2.74 -28.44
CA LEU A 966 -27.18 3.21 -27.41
C LEU A 966 -27.13 2.34 -26.15
N ILE A 967 -27.08 1.00 -26.30
CA ILE A 967 -26.93 0.06 -25.16
C ILE A 967 -25.62 0.32 -24.42
N LYS A 968 -24.51 0.44 -25.15
CA LYS A 968 -23.21 0.77 -24.58
C LYS A 968 -23.25 2.13 -23.88
N HIS A 969 -23.88 3.12 -24.50
CA HIS A 969 -23.97 4.46 -23.92
C HIS A 969 -24.68 4.44 -22.57
N TYR A 970 -25.91 3.90 -22.50
CA TYR A 970 -26.66 3.81 -21.25
C TYR A 970 -25.90 3.02 -20.17
N TYR A 971 -25.20 1.95 -20.56
CA TYR A 971 -24.38 1.17 -19.62
C TYR A 971 -23.20 1.99 -19.07
N TYR A 972 -22.49 2.70 -19.93
CA TYR A 972 -21.31 3.48 -19.53
C TYR A 972 -21.64 4.73 -18.72
N ILE A 973 -22.80 5.34 -18.92
CA ILE A 973 -23.28 6.45 -18.08
C ILE A 973 -24.04 5.95 -16.84
N GLU A 974 -24.11 4.64 -16.62
CA GLU A 974 -24.82 3.99 -15.52
C GLU A 974 -26.34 4.31 -15.46
N ASP A 975 -26.94 4.72 -16.56
CA ASP A 975 -28.39 4.91 -16.69
C ASP A 975 -29.08 3.56 -16.92
N PHE A 976 -29.15 2.75 -15.83
CA PHE A 976 -29.81 1.44 -15.88
C PHE A 976 -31.32 1.53 -16.02
N GLU A 977 -31.94 2.66 -15.64
CA GLU A 977 -33.36 2.91 -15.82
C GLU A 977 -33.67 3.10 -17.30
N GLY A 978 -32.91 3.95 -17.99
CA GLY A 978 -32.96 4.12 -19.42
C GLY A 978 -32.68 2.82 -20.18
N LEU A 979 -31.68 2.06 -19.77
CA LEU A 979 -31.33 0.77 -20.37
C LEU A 979 -32.47 -0.26 -20.19
N ASN A 980 -33.02 -0.41 -18.98
CA ASN A 980 -34.13 -1.33 -18.71
C ASN A 980 -35.43 -0.94 -19.44
N SER A 981 -35.67 0.34 -19.70
CA SER A 981 -36.80 0.79 -20.51
C SER A 981 -36.63 0.48 -22.00
N LEU A 982 -35.38 0.41 -22.47
CA LEU A 982 -35.01 0.12 -23.85
C LEU A 982 -35.08 -1.39 -24.17
N LEU A 983 -34.58 -2.25 -23.29
CA LEU A 983 -34.39 -3.68 -23.53
C LEU A 983 -35.66 -4.46 -23.92
N PRO A 984 -36.85 -4.18 -23.35
CA PRO A 984 -38.09 -4.84 -23.78
C PRO A 984 -38.53 -4.50 -25.23
N GLN A 985 -38.02 -3.40 -25.79
CA GLN A 985 -38.38 -2.90 -27.12
C GLN A 985 -37.47 -3.44 -28.22
N ILE A 986 -36.43 -4.19 -27.89
CA ILE A 986 -35.46 -4.70 -28.86
C ILE A 986 -35.24 -6.21 -28.73
N ASP A 987 -35.02 -6.88 -29.88
CA ASP A 987 -34.67 -8.29 -29.91
C ASP A 987 -33.18 -8.50 -29.57
N THR A 988 -32.89 -8.78 -28.32
CA THR A 988 -31.52 -8.89 -27.81
C THR A 988 -30.78 -10.13 -28.34
N SER A 989 -31.45 -11.11 -28.97
CA SER A 989 -30.83 -12.32 -29.51
C SER A 989 -30.00 -12.05 -30.78
N ARG A 990 -30.18 -10.90 -31.39
CA ARG A 990 -29.57 -10.53 -32.67
C ARG A 990 -28.21 -9.86 -32.55
N PHE A 991 -27.81 -9.44 -31.34
CA PHE A 991 -26.53 -8.78 -31.16
C PHE A 991 -25.37 -9.80 -31.18
N LYS A 992 -24.37 -9.49 -32.00
CA LYS A 992 -23.13 -10.29 -32.13
C LYS A 992 -21.92 -9.62 -31.49
N ASP A 993 -22.02 -8.35 -31.11
CA ASP A 993 -20.96 -7.60 -30.46
C ASP A 993 -20.67 -8.22 -29.06
N PRO A 994 -19.45 -8.71 -28.80
CA PRO A 994 -19.12 -9.39 -27.55
C PRO A 994 -19.34 -8.50 -26.32
N GLU A 995 -19.14 -7.21 -26.45
CA GLU A 995 -19.30 -6.23 -25.38
C GLU A 995 -20.79 -6.00 -25.07
N VAL A 996 -21.63 -5.86 -26.09
CA VAL A 996 -23.08 -5.77 -25.90
C VAL A 996 -23.64 -7.04 -25.28
N ILE A 997 -23.17 -8.22 -25.71
CA ILE A 997 -23.58 -9.50 -25.12
C ILE A 997 -23.21 -9.57 -23.64
N ARG A 998 -22.04 -9.08 -23.27
CA ARG A 998 -21.61 -8.98 -21.87
C ARG A 998 -22.53 -8.08 -21.06
N ILE A 999 -22.77 -6.87 -21.54
CA ILE A 999 -23.67 -5.88 -20.91
C ILE A 999 -25.06 -6.48 -20.67
N LEU A 1000 -25.64 -7.10 -21.70
CA LEU A 1000 -26.96 -7.74 -21.61
C LEU A 1000 -27.01 -8.88 -20.59
N LYS A 1001 -25.94 -9.65 -20.44
CA LYS A 1001 -25.83 -10.70 -19.41
C LYS A 1001 -25.73 -10.13 -18.00
N GLU A 1002 -24.97 -9.07 -17.83
CA GLU A 1002 -24.79 -8.42 -16.53
C GLU A 1002 -26.10 -7.78 -16.04
N VAL A 1003 -26.81 -7.06 -16.90
CA VAL A 1003 -28.08 -6.43 -16.57
C VAL A 1003 -29.17 -7.46 -16.24
N ARG A 1004 -29.31 -8.53 -17.03
CA ARG A 1004 -30.25 -9.63 -16.74
C ARG A 1004 -29.88 -10.47 -15.53
N GLY A 1005 -28.58 -10.53 -15.20
CA GLY A 1005 -28.09 -11.24 -14.00
C GLY A 1005 -28.37 -10.47 -12.70
N SER A 1006 -28.49 -9.16 -12.77
CA SER A 1006 -28.87 -8.30 -11.62
C SER A 1006 -30.36 -8.39 -11.30
N GLU A 1007 -31.24 -8.56 -12.28
CA GLU A 1007 -32.69 -8.73 -12.06
C GLU A 1007 -33.06 -10.05 -11.34
N LYS A 1008 -32.21 -11.07 -11.39
CA LYS A 1008 -32.43 -12.34 -10.65
C LYS A 1008 -31.92 -12.32 -9.19
N LYS A 1009 -31.34 -11.21 -8.74
CA LYS A 1009 -30.79 -11.06 -7.37
C LYS A 1009 -31.48 -9.95 -6.54
N GLY A 1010 -32.50 -9.27 -7.10
CA GLY A 1010 -33.34 -8.27 -6.42
C GLY A 1010 -34.62 -8.82 -5.84
#